data_28ee12558e022e93899f58e11af91cb7
#
_entry.id   28ee12558e022e93899f58e11af91cb7
#
_cell.length_a   1.000
_cell.length_b   1.000
_cell.length_c   1.000
_cell.angle_alpha   90.00
_cell.angle_beta   90.00
_cell.angle_gamma   90.00
#
_symmetry.space_group_name_H-M   'P 1'
#
loop_
_entity.id
_entity.type
_entity.pdbx_description
1 polymer ?
#
loop_
_entity_poly.entity_id
_entity_poly.type
_entity_poly.pdbx_seq_one_letter_code
_entity_poly.pdbx_strand_id
1 'polypeptide(L)'
;MIKPFRLGVALILFAFMEVISPLYAETILNYDTTLTLDQSGELYGQERILMTVEHNQVRLGIYREYPERFFALGKSYQSPYEIIAVTRDGKPEPFWMERHDGVLKLFTGARDNRPENYLPKGKVEYQITWRSKQHVRRFSQFDELYYNATGNEWSFPIESATVTVNLPEAVQIKQSASYIGRSGSRESGELTEINPQTLQATSTRPLRAREGLTIAVGFTPQIIKNVGYKASLADEQQNAILERLPGFFPVYALPHLLALICMLMIYVWAWFRYGKRHSLGVVKPEFKQPDSLVVGKAAAAYFGYEFDAKRVISATFVELAAMGLVELDMETISLTKMGEKAHHTKISDPELMTFFRAFWAFDQKTGRFAHKKLILNKLPATCVSATSKYIAALRRDGVKQYEKTIWPIFLGLGFGALALFLYPSPQVGKVATVVLLMVSIMYVPLLNAMISNFKEKEYSAVIFLGVFAAILTVGFVSKMPYSMAGMAPDIGMYGFTLTGIPLVILPVITTHLLRRPKESTVPMLRYLEGLKLYINIADKERYQVMTPEVFEKHLPYAILFELDGKWFAEFRKNYQYYRPEWFKGQEFSALSMGMATGALSRGISSRASSGSSGRGSGRSSGGGFGSSSGSGGGGSSGGGSGGGGGGGR
;
A
#
# COMPACT_ATOMS: atom_id res chain seq x y z
N MET A 1 -20.87 16.49 19.66
CA MET A 1 -19.51 17.09 19.53
C MET A 1 -18.73 16.63 18.30
N ILE A 2 -19.38 16.23 17.17
CA ILE A 2 -18.69 15.70 15.97
C ILE A 2 -18.78 16.66 14.76
N LYS A 3 -19.62 17.70 14.80
CA LYS A 3 -19.79 18.65 13.70
C LYS A 3 -18.65 19.66 13.45
N PRO A 4 -17.94 20.23 14.45
CA PRO A 4 -16.87 21.20 14.19
C PRO A 4 -15.58 20.56 13.64
N PHE A 5 -15.31 19.30 13.94
CA PHE A 5 -14.10 18.60 13.47
C PHE A 5 -14.14 18.29 11.96
N ARG A 6 -15.32 17.93 11.43
CA ARG A 6 -15.50 17.68 9.99
C ARG A 6 -15.39 18.96 9.15
N LEU A 7 -15.83 20.09 9.70
CA LEU A 7 -15.72 21.40 9.01
C LEU A 7 -14.25 21.89 9.00
N GLY A 8 -13.49 21.66 10.08
CA GLY A 8 -12.07 21.99 10.14
C GLY A 8 -11.21 21.18 9.18
N VAL A 9 -11.45 19.88 9.05
CA VAL A 9 -10.74 19.02 8.10
C VAL A 9 -11.11 19.36 6.65
N ALA A 10 -12.37 19.67 6.36
CA ALA A 10 -12.81 20.12 5.04
C ALA A 10 -12.20 21.47 4.64
N LEU A 11 -12.11 22.43 5.58
CA LEU A 11 -11.45 23.72 5.35
C LEU A 11 -9.94 23.60 5.16
N ILE A 12 -9.27 22.70 5.87
CA ILE A 12 -7.83 22.42 5.68
C ILE A 12 -7.60 21.73 4.33
N LEU A 13 -8.44 20.79 3.94
CA LEU A 13 -8.37 20.14 2.61
C LEU A 13 -8.69 21.13 1.48
N PHE A 14 -9.64 22.06 1.68
CA PHE A 14 -9.96 23.10 0.70
C PHE A 14 -8.83 24.14 0.59
N ALA A 15 -8.23 24.55 1.70
CA ALA A 15 -7.07 25.45 1.72
C ALA A 15 -5.81 24.81 1.10
N PHE A 16 -5.65 23.46 1.20
CA PHE A 16 -4.59 22.73 0.51
C PHE A 16 -4.86 22.57 -0.99
N MET A 17 -6.11 22.61 -1.44
CA MET A 17 -6.46 22.52 -2.85
C MET A 17 -6.21 23.84 -3.62
N GLU A 18 -6.27 24.99 -2.97
CA GLU A 18 -6.02 26.30 -3.61
C GLU A 18 -4.53 26.66 -3.73
N VAL A 19 -3.64 25.95 -3.02
CA VAL A 19 -2.18 26.25 -3.02
C VAL A 19 -1.41 25.50 -4.11
N ILE A 20 -2.06 24.60 -4.89
CA ILE A 20 -1.40 23.88 -6.00
C ILE A 20 -1.98 24.36 -7.34
N SER A 21 -1.94 25.65 -7.60
CA SER A 21 -1.80 26.12 -8.98
C SER A 21 -0.32 26.03 -9.31
N PRO A 22 0.12 25.19 -10.26
CA PRO A 22 1.51 25.24 -10.73
C PRO A 22 1.71 26.60 -11.36
N LEU A 23 2.52 27.43 -10.73
CA LEU A 23 3.00 28.66 -11.32
C LEU A 23 3.98 28.25 -12.44
N TYR A 24 3.44 27.93 -13.63
CA TYR A 24 4.26 27.74 -14.82
C TYR A 24 4.77 29.14 -15.21
N ALA A 25 6.00 29.42 -14.87
CA ALA A 25 6.64 30.65 -15.26
C ALA A 25 7.22 30.55 -16.67
N GLU A 26 7.71 29.35 -17.05
CA GLU A 26 8.23 29.08 -18.39
C GLU A 26 7.25 28.27 -19.21
N THR A 27 7.08 28.67 -20.49
CA THR A 27 6.19 28.00 -21.45
C THR A 27 6.89 27.92 -22.81
N ILE A 28 6.78 26.79 -23.47
CA ILE A 28 7.16 26.68 -24.90
C ILE A 28 5.98 27.22 -25.71
N LEU A 29 6.19 28.36 -26.37
CA LEU A 29 5.17 29.02 -27.17
C LEU A 29 4.95 28.30 -28.50
N ASN A 30 6.03 27.83 -29.11
CA ASN A 30 5.98 27.06 -30.34
C ASN A 30 7.07 25.99 -30.37
N TYR A 31 6.73 24.81 -30.81
CA TYR A 31 7.64 23.68 -31.00
C TYR A 31 7.47 23.13 -32.41
N ASP A 32 8.36 23.51 -33.32
CA ASP A 32 8.33 23.06 -34.72
C ASP A 32 9.44 22.04 -34.97
N THR A 33 9.08 20.88 -35.49
CA THR A 33 9.99 19.82 -35.88
C THR A 33 9.89 19.58 -37.39
N THR A 34 10.97 19.68 -38.10
CA THR A 34 11.06 19.25 -39.52
C THR A 34 11.92 18.00 -39.60
N LEU A 35 11.36 16.95 -40.16
CA LEU A 35 12.00 15.66 -40.38
C LEU A 35 12.17 15.44 -41.89
N THR A 36 13.37 15.13 -42.34
CA THR A 36 13.65 14.76 -43.73
C THR A 36 14.29 13.38 -43.77
N LEU A 37 13.59 12.43 -44.35
CA LEU A 37 14.05 11.05 -44.53
C LEU A 37 14.66 10.90 -45.93
N ASP A 38 15.87 10.39 -46.03
CA ASP A 38 16.50 10.07 -47.31
C ASP A 38 16.31 8.57 -47.67
N GLN A 39 16.65 8.21 -48.91
CA GLN A 39 16.58 6.82 -49.39
C GLN A 39 17.59 5.88 -48.72
N SER A 40 18.65 6.43 -48.12
CA SER A 40 19.61 5.63 -47.35
C SER A 40 19.03 5.14 -46.02
N GLY A 41 17.96 5.78 -45.52
CA GLY A 41 17.37 5.57 -44.23
C GLY A 41 17.94 6.48 -43.15
N GLU A 42 18.68 7.52 -43.52
CA GLU A 42 19.12 8.58 -42.62
C GLU A 42 18.00 9.61 -42.45
N LEU A 43 17.75 9.97 -41.19
CA LEU A 43 16.74 10.95 -40.81
C LEU A 43 17.44 12.22 -40.33
N TYR A 44 17.18 13.32 -41.01
CA TYR A 44 17.64 14.67 -40.65
C TYR A 44 16.51 15.37 -39.90
N GLY A 45 16.80 15.92 -38.74
CA GLY A 45 15.84 16.64 -37.92
C GLY A 45 16.28 18.04 -37.59
N GLN A 46 15.35 18.97 -37.63
CA GLN A 46 15.51 20.34 -37.19
C GLN A 46 14.38 20.67 -36.22
N GLU A 47 14.71 20.99 -34.97
CA GLU A 47 13.78 21.40 -33.96
C GLU A 47 13.90 22.89 -33.67
N ARG A 48 12.81 23.65 -33.76
CA ARG A 48 12.73 25.07 -33.37
C ARG A 48 11.86 25.18 -32.17
N ILE A 49 12.40 25.71 -31.08
CA ILE A 49 11.75 25.79 -29.77
C ILE A 49 11.73 27.24 -29.33
N LEU A 50 10.60 27.90 -29.52
CA LEU A 50 10.35 29.27 -29.03
C LEU A 50 9.73 29.16 -27.63
N MET A 51 10.38 29.74 -26.62
CA MET A 51 9.92 29.66 -25.25
C MET A 51 10.08 30.99 -24.50
N THR A 52 9.35 31.09 -23.36
CA THR A 52 9.55 32.19 -22.40
C THR A 52 10.56 31.78 -21.33
N VAL A 53 11.43 32.69 -20.94
CA VAL A 53 12.41 32.54 -19.87
C VAL A 53 12.10 33.57 -18.77
N GLU A 54 11.79 33.06 -17.55
CA GLU A 54 11.47 33.91 -16.39
C GLU A 54 12.44 33.69 -15.21
N HIS A 55 13.43 32.81 -15.37
CA HIS A 55 14.43 32.41 -14.39
C HIS A 55 13.89 31.58 -13.23
N ASN A 56 12.70 30.99 -13.34
CA ASN A 56 12.20 30.07 -12.33
C ASN A 56 12.79 28.67 -12.51
N GLN A 57 12.72 28.12 -13.72
CA GLN A 57 13.28 26.80 -14.07
C GLN A 57 14.37 26.90 -15.14
N VAL A 58 14.36 27.93 -15.98
CA VAL A 58 15.34 28.16 -17.06
C VAL A 58 16.17 29.39 -16.74
N ARG A 59 17.46 29.20 -16.47
CA ARG A 59 18.44 30.29 -16.21
C ARG A 59 19.62 30.26 -17.15
N LEU A 60 20.21 29.08 -17.34
CA LEU A 60 21.44 28.92 -18.12
C LEU A 60 21.17 28.41 -19.54
N GLY A 61 20.05 27.73 -19.75
CA GLY A 61 19.69 27.08 -21.00
C GLY A 61 18.66 26.01 -20.81
N ILE A 62 18.50 25.17 -21.82
CA ILE A 62 17.63 24.01 -21.76
C ILE A 62 18.46 22.72 -21.88
N TYR A 63 17.86 21.61 -21.48
CA TYR A 63 18.31 20.28 -21.88
C TYR A 63 17.25 19.61 -22.76
N ARG A 64 17.71 18.77 -23.69
CA ARG A 64 16.87 17.97 -24.58
C ARG A 64 17.36 16.53 -24.56
N GLU A 65 16.44 15.59 -24.39
CA GLU A 65 16.72 14.16 -24.31
C GLU A 65 16.31 13.48 -25.62
N TYR A 66 17.20 12.67 -26.17
CA TYR A 66 16.99 11.86 -27.37
C TYR A 66 17.19 10.38 -26.99
N PRO A 67 16.12 9.59 -26.85
CA PRO A 67 16.24 8.15 -26.67
C PRO A 67 16.92 7.53 -27.90
N GLU A 68 17.97 6.73 -27.66
CA GLU A 68 18.71 6.04 -28.71
C GLU A 68 18.38 4.53 -28.73
N ARG A 69 17.61 4.01 -27.75
CA ARG A 69 17.20 2.62 -27.69
C ARG A 69 15.68 2.52 -27.72
N PHE A 70 15.19 1.75 -28.66
CA PHE A 70 13.77 1.52 -28.88
C PHE A 70 13.43 0.03 -28.81
N PHE A 71 12.17 -0.25 -28.53
CA PHE A 71 11.63 -1.60 -28.49
C PHE A 71 10.44 -1.69 -29.47
N ALA A 72 10.42 -2.74 -30.26
CA ALA A 72 9.26 -3.09 -31.09
C ALA A 72 9.07 -4.59 -31.03
N LEU A 73 7.85 -5.03 -30.67
CA LEU A 73 7.46 -6.45 -30.62
C LEU A 73 8.47 -7.35 -29.88
N GLY A 74 8.92 -6.89 -28.71
CA GLY A 74 9.85 -7.62 -27.87
C GLY A 74 11.32 -7.60 -28.33
N LYS A 75 11.64 -6.92 -29.42
CA LYS A 75 13.02 -6.73 -29.93
C LYS A 75 13.50 -5.31 -29.66
N SER A 76 14.76 -5.16 -29.32
CA SER A 76 15.39 -3.86 -29.10
C SER A 76 16.21 -3.48 -30.32
N TYR A 77 16.15 -2.21 -30.75
CA TYR A 77 16.98 -1.64 -31.77
C TYR A 77 17.55 -0.28 -31.33
N GLN A 78 18.59 0.19 -31.98
CA GLN A 78 19.27 1.43 -31.64
C GLN A 78 19.18 2.42 -32.79
N SER A 79 18.96 3.69 -32.45
CA SER A 79 18.92 4.82 -33.41
C SER A 79 19.76 5.95 -32.82
N PRO A 80 21.10 5.92 -33.04
CA PRO A 80 21.99 6.90 -32.43
C PRO A 80 21.81 8.28 -33.09
N TYR A 81 21.86 9.31 -32.27
CA TYR A 81 21.77 10.70 -32.68
C TYR A 81 23.16 11.35 -32.75
N GLU A 82 23.36 12.18 -33.78
CA GLU A 82 24.48 13.08 -33.91
C GLU A 82 23.95 14.52 -34.00
N ILE A 83 24.31 15.35 -33.03
CA ILE A 83 23.94 16.77 -33.01
C ILE A 83 24.90 17.52 -33.90
N ILE A 84 24.37 18.20 -34.93
CA ILE A 84 25.14 18.92 -35.93
C ILE A 84 25.37 20.36 -35.49
N ALA A 85 24.32 21.05 -35.03
CA ALA A 85 24.38 22.45 -34.63
C ALA A 85 23.29 22.78 -33.60
N VAL A 86 23.60 23.73 -32.73
CA VAL A 86 22.65 24.38 -31.84
C VAL A 86 22.82 25.89 -31.99
N THR A 87 21.71 26.59 -32.22
CA THR A 87 21.70 28.05 -32.21
C THR A 87 20.67 28.58 -31.25
N ARG A 88 20.88 29.78 -30.72
CA ARG A 88 19.95 30.56 -29.94
C ARG A 88 19.78 31.93 -30.54
N ASP A 89 18.55 32.32 -30.86
CA ASP A 89 18.23 33.58 -31.54
C ASP A 89 19.08 33.81 -32.80
N GLY A 90 19.28 32.73 -33.58
CA GLY A 90 20.07 32.71 -34.81
C GLY A 90 21.60 32.72 -34.63
N LYS A 91 22.12 32.75 -33.40
CA LYS A 91 23.56 32.72 -33.10
C LYS A 91 23.99 31.34 -32.59
N PRO A 92 25.23 30.87 -32.90
CA PRO A 92 25.73 29.62 -32.33
C PRO A 92 25.67 29.62 -30.82
N GLU A 93 25.11 28.53 -30.25
CA GLU A 93 24.96 28.35 -28.80
C GLU A 93 25.93 27.28 -28.31
N PRO A 94 26.70 27.52 -27.25
CA PRO A 94 27.49 26.47 -26.62
C PRO A 94 26.61 25.31 -26.16
N PHE A 95 27.09 24.09 -26.41
CA PHE A 95 26.39 22.90 -25.96
C PHE A 95 27.37 21.77 -25.61
N TRP A 96 26.87 20.77 -24.84
CA TRP A 96 27.58 19.51 -24.62
C TRP A 96 26.57 18.38 -24.48
N MET A 97 27.06 17.15 -24.53
CA MET A 97 26.24 15.96 -24.57
C MET A 97 26.72 14.95 -23.53
N GLU A 98 25.76 14.22 -22.94
CA GLU A 98 26.00 13.08 -22.06
C GLU A 98 25.16 11.90 -22.55
N ARG A 99 25.72 10.68 -22.51
CA ARG A 99 25.00 9.47 -22.87
C ARG A 99 24.90 8.57 -21.63
N HIS A 100 23.67 8.24 -21.27
CA HIS A 100 23.42 7.35 -20.15
C HIS A 100 22.17 6.50 -20.45
N ASP A 101 22.25 5.20 -20.18
CA ASP A 101 21.16 4.22 -20.32
C ASP A 101 20.43 4.22 -21.68
N GLY A 102 21.14 4.53 -22.78
CA GLY A 102 20.55 4.56 -24.12
C GLY A 102 19.78 5.84 -24.41
N VAL A 103 20.08 6.93 -23.72
CA VAL A 103 19.57 8.28 -23.96
C VAL A 103 20.75 9.22 -24.15
N LEU A 104 20.71 9.98 -25.24
CA LEU A 104 21.56 11.14 -25.44
C LEU A 104 20.90 12.37 -24.83
N LYS A 105 21.56 13.00 -23.89
CA LYS A 105 21.13 14.26 -23.27
C LYS A 105 21.99 15.39 -23.75
N LEU A 106 21.37 16.32 -24.48
CA LEU A 106 21.94 17.55 -24.96
C LEU A 106 21.68 18.66 -23.95
N PHE A 107 22.69 19.41 -23.58
CA PHE A 107 22.61 20.59 -22.74
C PHE A 107 23.05 21.81 -23.48
N THR A 108 22.32 22.94 -23.37
CA THR A 108 22.66 24.21 -24.01
C THR A 108 23.11 25.24 -22.98
N GLY A 109 23.88 26.24 -23.40
CA GLY A 109 24.34 27.36 -22.59
C GLY A 109 25.62 27.09 -21.82
N ALA A 110 25.90 27.92 -20.81
CA ALA A 110 27.12 27.81 -20.00
C ALA A 110 27.04 26.63 -19.03
N ARG A 111 28.18 26.04 -18.64
CA ARG A 111 28.25 24.96 -17.67
C ARG A 111 28.17 25.45 -16.24
N ASP A 112 28.68 26.63 -15.96
CA ASP A 112 28.76 27.19 -14.60
C ASP A 112 27.56 28.12 -14.29
N ASN A 113 27.01 27.92 -13.14
CA ASN A 113 25.84 28.67 -12.65
C ASN A 113 26.27 30.01 -12.03
N ARG A 114 26.66 30.95 -12.91
CA ARG A 114 27.00 32.33 -12.54
C ARG A 114 26.00 33.30 -13.15
N PRO A 115 25.61 34.39 -12.44
CA PRO A 115 24.62 35.35 -12.95
C PRO A 115 24.95 35.96 -14.32
N GLU A 116 26.23 36.14 -14.65
CA GLU A 116 26.68 36.64 -15.94
C GLU A 116 26.37 35.69 -17.10
N ASN A 117 26.11 34.41 -16.79
CA ASN A 117 25.78 33.38 -17.77
C ASN A 117 24.28 33.15 -17.91
N TYR A 118 23.46 33.90 -17.18
CA TYR A 118 22.02 33.72 -17.25
C TYR A 118 21.47 34.25 -18.56
N LEU A 119 20.50 33.53 -19.10
CA LEU A 119 19.75 33.94 -20.28
C LEU A 119 19.01 35.26 -20.01
N PRO A 120 18.80 36.11 -21.02
CA PRO A 120 17.91 37.25 -20.88
C PRO A 120 16.47 36.74 -20.61
N LYS A 121 15.73 37.45 -19.73
CA LYS A 121 14.31 37.20 -19.57
C LYS A 121 13.54 37.59 -20.83
N GLY A 122 12.47 36.88 -21.11
CA GLY A 122 11.63 37.09 -22.28
C GLY A 122 11.62 35.90 -23.23
N LYS A 123 11.36 36.18 -24.52
CA LYS A 123 11.30 35.13 -25.55
C LYS A 123 12.68 34.77 -26.03
N VAL A 124 12.95 33.48 -26.13
CA VAL A 124 14.19 32.88 -26.61
C VAL A 124 13.85 31.77 -27.60
N GLU A 125 14.50 31.72 -28.77
CA GLU A 125 14.33 30.67 -29.76
C GLU A 125 15.58 29.79 -29.83
N TYR A 126 15.44 28.51 -29.58
CA TYR A 126 16.46 27.50 -29.83
C TYR A 126 16.19 26.82 -31.18
N GLN A 127 17.25 26.57 -31.95
CA GLN A 127 17.20 25.69 -33.10
C GLN A 127 18.26 24.60 -32.92
N ILE A 128 17.84 23.34 -32.96
CA ILE A 128 18.69 22.17 -32.81
C ILE A 128 18.61 21.38 -34.11
N THR A 129 19.78 21.15 -34.75
CA THR A 129 19.88 20.34 -35.97
C THR A 129 20.63 19.06 -35.65
N TRP A 130 20.09 17.95 -36.08
CA TRP A 130 20.65 16.63 -35.82
C TRP A 130 20.43 15.68 -37.01
N ARG A 131 21.17 14.58 -37.03
CA ARG A 131 20.91 13.43 -37.88
C ARG A 131 20.87 12.13 -37.06
N SER A 132 20.13 11.15 -37.55
CA SER A 132 20.01 9.85 -36.91
C SER A 132 19.67 8.78 -37.95
N LYS A 133 19.80 7.51 -37.57
CA LYS A 133 19.59 6.37 -38.48
C LYS A 133 18.63 5.38 -37.83
N GLN A 134 18.10 4.45 -38.65
CA GLN A 134 17.33 3.30 -38.18
C GLN A 134 15.99 3.67 -37.49
N HIS A 135 15.33 4.74 -37.90
CA HIS A 135 14.00 5.12 -37.42
C HIS A 135 12.86 4.47 -38.20
N VAL A 136 13.12 3.93 -39.38
CA VAL A 136 12.09 3.29 -40.21
C VAL A 136 11.86 1.84 -39.79
N ARG A 137 10.60 1.47 -39.66
CA ARG A 137 10.15 0.09 -39.41
C ARG A 137 9.62 -0.50 -40.72
N ARG A 138 10.01 -1.73 -41.04
CA ARG A 138 9.59 -2.44 -42.25
C ARG A 138 8.59 -3.53 -41.92
N PHE A 139 7.43 -3.46 -42.54
CA PHE A 139 6.38 -4.46 -42.52
C PHE A 139 6.22 -5.07 -43.91
N SER A 140 5.38 -6.12 -44.02
CA SER A 140 5.16 -6.82 -45.30
C SER A 140 4.53 -5.92 -46.37
N GLN A 141 3.64 -5.01 -45.98
CA GLN A 141 2.84 -4.18 -46.93
C GLN A 141 3.30 -2.73 -47.00
N PHE A 142 4.06 -2.22 -46.02
CA PHE A 142 4.52 -0.84 -45.94
C PHE A 142 5.78 -0.71 -45.08
N ASP A 143 6.57 0.33 -45.33
CA ASP A 143 7.55 0.85 -44.39
C ASP A 143 6.91 1.99 -43.60
N GLU A 144 7.29 2.18 -42.33
CA GLU A 144 6.69 3.19 -41.45
C GLU A 144 7.74 4.02 -40.73
N LEU A 145 7.58 5.34 -40.78
CA LEU A 145 8.20 6.28 -39.86
C LEU A 145 7.18 6.61 -38.76
N TYR A 146 7.42 6.11 -37.56
CA TYR A 146 6.61 6.41 -36.39
C TYR A 146 7.46 7.18 -35.39
N TYR A 147 7.25 8.51 -35.30
CA TYR A 147 8.15 9.42 -34.64
C TYR A 147 7.46 10.34 -33.66
N ASN A 148 7.94 10.37 -32.41
CA ASN A 148 7.49 11.29 -31.38
C ASN A 148 8.28 12.60 -31.50
N ALA A 149 7.68 13.62 -32.09
CA ALA A 149 8.36 14.83 -32.50
C ALA A 149 8.79 15.74 -31.36
N THR A 150 7.92 15.99 -30.41
CA THR A 150 8.24 16.83 -29.25
C THR A 150 8.88 16.06 -28.11
N GLY A 151 8.53 14.78 -27.94
CA GLY A 151 8.73 14.04 -26.71
C GLY A 151 7.63 14.30 -25.68
N ASN A 152 7.48 13.37 -24.73
CA ASN A 152 6.46 13.44 -23.67
C ASN A 152 7.01 13.78 -22.29
N GLU A 153 8.32 14.10 -22.16
CA GLU A 153 8.93 14.35 -20.84
C GLU A 153 9.34 15.82 -20.64
N TRP A 154 8.73 16.74 -21.38
CA TRP A 154 8.93 18.17 -21.12
C TRP A 154 8.32 18.59 -19.79
N SER A 155 9.08 19.32 -19.00
CA SER A 155 8.59 19.89 -17.73
C SER A 155 7.70 21.12 -17.94
N PHE A 156 7.69 21.69 -19.16
CA PHE A 156 6.92 22.87 -19.53
C PHE A 156 5.70 22.51 -20.39
N PRO A 157 4.61 23.29 -20.33
CA PRO A 157 3.53 23.20 -21.31
C PRO A 157 4.02 23.72 -22.68
N ILE A 158 3.41 23.24 -23.76
CA ILE A 158 3.66 23.66 -25.15
C ILE A 158 2.37 24.22 -25.70
N GLU A 159 2.35 25.50 -26.06
CA GLU A 159 1.12 26.15 -26.57
C GLU A 159 0.73 25.65 -27.96
N SER A 160 1.74 25.48 -28.86
CA SER A 160 1.54 24.90 -30.17
C SER A 160 2.69 24.00 -30.54
N ALA A 161 2.40 22.85 -31.14
CA ALA A 161 3.39 21.91 -31.63
C ALA A 161 3.08 21.52 -33.07
N THR A 162 4.08 21.55 -33.95
CA THR A 162 3.98 21.16 -35.36
C THR A 162 5.10 20.20 -35.73
N VAL A 163 4.81 19.18 -36.50
CA VAL A 163 5.82 18.32 -37.11
C VAL A 163 5.58 18.20 -38.61
N THR A 164 6.59 18.48 -39.41
CA THR A 164 6.59 18.30 -40.85
C THR A 164 7.53 17.16 -41.24
N VAL A 165 7.02 16.20 -42.01
CA VAL A 165 7.78 15.03 -42.49
C VAL A 165 7.93 15.12 -43.99
N ASN A 166 9.15 15.18 -44.45
CA ASN A 166 9.52 15.13 -45.86
C ASN A 166 10.07 13.75 -46.22
N LEU A 167 9.42 13.05 -47.14
CA LEU A 167 9.81 11.75 -47.65
C LEU A 167 10.51 11.85 -49.00
N PRO A 168 11.33 10.86 -49.40
CA PRO A 168 11.95 10.84 -50.74
C PRO A 168 10.91 10.77 -51.87
N GLU A 169 11.19 11.37 -53.02
CA GLU A 169 10.28 11.39 -54.17
C GLU A 169 9.80 10.02 -54.65
N ALA A 170 10.63 8.97 -54.49
CA ALA A 170 10.27 7.60 -54.87
C ALA A 170 9.21 6.95 -53.96
N VAL A 171 8.83 7.60 -52.88
CA VAL A 171 7.94 7.06 -51.84
C VAL A 171 6.51 7.58 -52.01
N GLN A 172 5.52 6.70 -51.90
CA GLN A 172 4.10 7.08 -51.85
C GLN A 172 3.54 6.80 -50.45
N ILE A 173 2.85 7.79 -49.88
CA ILE A 173 2.19 7.68 -48.60
C ILE A 173 0.96 6.73 -48.76
N LYS A 174 0.85 5.73 -47.89
CA LYS A 174 -0.25 4.78 -47.88
C LYS A 174 -1.20 5.00 -46.73
N GLN A 175 -0.68 5.42 -45.58
CA GLN A 175 -1.46 5.70 -44.39
C GLN A 175 -0.73 6.72 -43.52
N SER A 176 -1.48 7.47 -42.74
CA SER A 176 -0.92 8.42 -41.79
C SER A 176 -1.82 8.64 -40.61
N ALA A 177 -1.24 8.96 -39.46
CA ALA A 177 -1.93 9.30 -38.24
C ALA A 177 -1.10 10.26 -37.39
N SER A 178 -1.74 11.08 -36.59
CA SER A 178 -1.08 11.92 -35.59
C SER A 178 -1.75 11.73 -34.22
N TYR A 179 -0.97 11.80 -33.16
CA TYR A 179 -1.44 11.60 -31.80
C TYR A 179 -0.87 12.68 -30.88
N ILE A 180 -1.75 13.19 -29.98
CA ILE A 180 -1.37 14.16 -28.95
C ILE A 180 -1.68 13.66 -27.55
N GLY A 181 -1.03 14.24 -26.55
CA GLY A 181 -1.30 13.95 -25.13
C GLY A 181 -0.17 13.19 -24.45
N ARG A 182 -0.48 12.61 -23.30
CA ARG A 182 0.47 11.78 -22.54
C ARG A 182 0.80 10.49 -23.29
N SER A 183 1.92 9.89 -22.95
CA SER A 183 2.29 8.57 -23.50
C SER A 183 1.12 7.58 -23.33
N GLY A 184 0.73 6.91 -24.44
CA GLY A 184 -0.44 6.02 -24.52
C GLY A 184 -1.73 6.70 -24.96
N SER A 185 -1.81 8.03 -25.04
CA SER A 185 -2.99 8.74 -25.55
C SER A 185 -3.26 8.44 -27.02
N ARG A 186 -4.53 8.26 -27.37
CA ARG A 186 -5.02 8.09 -28.75
C ARG A 186 -5.78 9.33 -29.26
N GLU A 187 -5.67 10.44 -28.58
CA GLU A 187 -6.23 11.72 -29.01
C GLU A 187 -5.52 12.15 -30.29
N SER A 188 -6.26 12.43 -31.35
CA SER A 188 -5.71 12.78 -32.66
C SER A 188 -5.27 14.23 -32.70
N GLY A 189 -4.09 14.48 -33.29
CA GLY A 189 -3.70 15.80 -33.78
C GLY A 189 -4.35 16.08 -35.14
N GLU A 190 -4.26 17.31 -35.59
CA GLU A 190 -4.62 17.72 -36.96
C GLU A 190 -3.51 17.24 -37.93
N LEU A 191 -3.91 16.59 -39.02
CA LEU A 191 -3.00 16.06 -40.03
C LEU A 191 -3.33 16.66 -41.41
N THR A 192 -2.33 17.25 -42.07
CA THR A 192 -2.47 17.88 -43.38
C THR A 192 -1.43 17.30 -44.32
N GLU A 193 -1.85 16.84 -45.49
CA GLU A 193 -0.95 16.49 -46.60
C GLU A 193 -0.68 17.75 -47.40
N ILE A 194 0.57 18.23 -47.36
CA ILE A 194 1.00 19.43 -48.08
C ILE A 194 1.23 19.10 -49.55
N ASN A 195 1.87 17.96 -49.81
CA ASN A 195 2.10 17.38 -51.12
C ASN A 195 2.30 15.86 -50.97
N PRO A 196 2.38 15.07 -52.07
CA PRO A 196 2.48 13.62 -52.00
C PRO A 196 3.68 13.06 -51.20
N GLN A 197 4.67 13.88 -50.89
CA GLN A 197 5.86 13.51 -50.11
C GLN A 197 5.97 14.24 -48.78
N THR A 198 5.11 15.24 -48.53
CA THR A 198 5.20 16.08 -47.33
C THR A 198 3.92 16.04 -46.51
N LEU A 199 4.01 15.56 -45.29
CA LEU A 199 2.96 15.56 -44.31
C LEU A 199 3.26 16.51 -43.14
N GLN A 200 2.23 17.17 -42.63
CA GLN A 200 2.33 18.01 -41.46
C GLN A 200 1.30 17.57 -40.43
N ALA A 201 1.71 17.44 -39.18
CA ALA A 201 0.78 17.26 -38.08
C ALA A 201 0.91 18.40 -37.06
N THR A 202 -0.22 18.89 -36.55
CA THR A 202 -0.27 20.00 -35.61
C THR A 202 -1.12 19.60 -34.39
N SER A 203 -0.74 20.11 -33.22
CA SER A 203 -1.53 19.89 -31.99
C SER A 203 -2.85 20.68 -32.06
N THR A 204 -3.97 20.01 -31.82
CA THR A 204 -5.34 20.61 -31.84
C THR A 204 -5.64 21.46 -30.62
N ARG A 205 -4.80 21.39 -29.59
CA ARG A 205 -4.87 22.16 -28.35
C ARG A 205 -3.47 22.33 -27.74
N PRO A 206 -3.29 23.26 -26.79
CA PRO A 206 -2.08 23.32 -25.99
C PRO A 206 -1.80 21.98 -25.31
N LEU A 207 -0.54 21.57 -25.32
CA LEU A 207 -0.04 20.37 -24.65
C LEU A 207 0.39 20.74 -23.23
N ARG A 208 -0.10 20.01 -22.25
CA ARG A 208 0.33 20.17 -20.85
C ARG A 208 1.75 19.62 -20.66
N ALA A 209 2.38 19.96 -19.56
CA ALA A 209 3.63 19.30 -19.19
C ALA A 209 3.46 17.76 -19.24
N ARG A 210 4.45 17.09 -19.82
CA ARG A 210 4.47 15.63 -20.10
C ARG A 210 3.42 15.15 -21.12
N GLU A 211 2.95 16.05 -21.99
CA GLU A 211 2.22 15.70 -23.20
C GLU A 211 3.09 15.98 -24.43
N GLY A 212 2.87 15.24 -25.51
CA GLY A 212 3.65 15.35 -26.73
C GLY A 212 2.83 15.18 -28.00
N LEU A 213 3.46 15.48 -29.16
CA LEU A 213 2.94 15.27 -30.51
C LEU A 213 3.74 14.16 -31.18
N THR A 214 3.04 13.15 -31.68
CA THR A 214 3.62 12.00 -32.40
C THR A 214 2.99 11.89 -33.78
N ILE A 215 3.78 11.58 -34.82
CA ILE A 215 3.31 11.31 -36.18
C ILE A 215 3.69 9.88 -36.59
N ALA A 216 2.76 9.22 -37.29
CA ALA A 216 2.97 7.92 -37.92
C ALA A 216 2.71 8.06 -39.43
N VAL A 217 3.66 7.68 -40.26
CA VAL A 217 3.54 7.74 -41.72
C VAL A 217 3.94 6.38 -42.29
N GLY A 218 2.98 5.66 -42.86
CA GLY A 218 3.19 4.44 -43.59
C GLY A 218 3.30 4.71 -45.10
N PHE A 219 4.31 4.14 -45.74
CA PHE A 219 4.63 4.42 -47.14
C PHE A 219 5.12 3.18 -47.89
N THR A 220 5.35 3.33 -49.22
CA THR A 220 5.80 2.24 -50.08
C THR A 220 6.98 1.48 -49.49
N PRO A 221 6.91 0.13 -49.34
CA PRO A 221 7.97 -0.65 -48.72
C PRO A 221 9.18 -0.82 -49.63
N GLN A 222 10.31 -1.20 -49.02
CA GLN A 222 11.57 -1.59 -49.68
C GLN A 222 12.32 -0.48 -50.43
N ILE A 223 11.85 0.77 -50.45
CA ILE A 223 12.56 1.90 -51.05
C ILE A 223 13.70 2.37 -50.15
N ILE A 224 13.44 2.40 -48.84
CA ILE A 224 14.46 2.78 -47.85
C ILE A 224 15.45 1.63 -47.63
N LYS A 225 16.75 1.91 -47.82
CA LYS A 225 17.81 0.89 -47.78
C LYS A 225 18.04 0.36 -46.35
N ASN A 226 18.26 1.24 -45.41
CA ASN A 226 18.56 0.87 -44.02
C ASN A 226 17.36 1.16 -43.12
N VAL A 227 16.82 0.12 -42.52
CA VAL A 227 15.69 0.22 -41.58
C VAL A 227 16.12 -0.29 -40.22
N GLY A 228 15.58 0.30 -39.17
CA GLY A 228 15.88 -0.07 -37.78
C GLY A 228 15.24 -1.39 -37.34
N TYR A 229 14.06 -1.67 -37.86
CA TYR A 229 13.31 -2.86 -37.52
C TYR A 229 12.66 -3.51 -38.73
N LYS A 230 12.77 -4.85 -38.81
CA LYS A 230 12.06 -5.65 -39.81
C LYS A 230 11.11 -6.61 -39.10
N ALA A 231 9.81 -6.41 -39.30
CA ALA A 231 8.80 -7.30 -38.80
C ALA A 231 8.84 -8.66 -39.54
N SER A 232 8.70 -9.76 -38.82
CA SER A 232 8.39 -11.06 -39.40
C SER A 232 6.89 -11.21 -39.60
N LEU A 233 6.45 -12.12 -40.46
CA LEU A 233 5.02 -12.45 -40.61
C LEU A 233 4.39 -12.87 -39.27
N ALA A 234 5.16 -13.57 -38.42
CA ALA A 234 4.72 -13.97 -37.10
C ALA A 234 4.50 -12.74 -36.18
N ASP A 235 5.40 -11.73 -36.23
CA ASP A 235 5.26 -10.49 -35.48
C ASP A 235 4.01 -9.71 -35.92
N GLU A 236 3.72 -9.67 -37.26
CA GLU A 236 2.53 -9.01 -37.81
C GLU A 236 1.24 -9.72 -37.42
N GLN A 237 1.22 -11.05 -37.49
CA GLN A 237 0.07 -11.86 -37.06
C GLN A 237 -0.21 -11.70 -35.55
N GLN A 238 0.83 -11.69 -34.75
CA GLN A 238 0.72 -11.46 -33.31
C GLN A 238 0.12 -10.09 -33.01
N ASN A 239 0.57 -9.04 -33.70
CA ASN A 239 -0.02 -7.70 -33.57
C ASN A 239 -1.51 -7.68 -33.98
N ALA A 240 -1.86 -8.29 -35.11
CA ALA A 240 -3.23 -8.33 -35.58
C ALA A 240 -4.16 -9.07 -34.59
N ILE A 241 -3.65 -10.06 -33.86
CA ILE A 241 -4.39 -10.74 -32.77
C ILE A 241 -4.53 -9.79 -31.58
N LEU A 242 -3.46 -9.09 -31.19
CA LEU A 242 -3.45 -8.15 -30.07
C LEU A 242 -4.40 -6.96 -30.28
N GLU A 243 -4.49 -6.44 -31.51
CA GLU A 243 -5.41 -5.35 -31.87
C GLU A 243 -6.88 -5.77 -31.87
N ARG A 244 -7.18 -7.06 -32.12
CA ARG A 244 -8.55 -7.61 -32.10
C ARG A 244 -9.08 -7.91 -30.72
N LEU A 245 -8.19 -8.02 -29.71
CA LEU A 245 -8.63 -8.21 -28.34
C LEU A 245 -9.27 -6.92 -27.84
N PRO A 246 -10.46 -6.99 -27.20
CA PRO A 246 -11.10 -5.80 -26.67
C PRO A 246 -10.13 -5.02 -25.80
N GLY A 247 -9.95 -3.74 -26.04
CA GLY A 247 -9.00 -2.87 -25.35
C GLY A 247 -9.19 -2.73 -23.82
N PHE A 248 -10.09 -3.56 -23.27
CA PHE A 248 -10.40 -3.60 -21.84
C PHE A 248 -9.36 -4.35 -21.00
N PHE A 249 -8.59 -5.29 -21.61
CA PHE A 249 -7.51 -6.01 -20.93
C PHE A 249 -6.31 -6.13 -21.85
N PRO A 250 -5.25 -5.37 -21.61
CA PRO A 250 -3.98 -5.58 -22.32
C PRO A 250 -3.48 -7.01 -22.05
N VAL A 251 -2.93 -7.67 -23.08
CA VAL A 251 -2.50 -9.09 -23.03
C VAL A 251 -1.50 -9.35 -21.89
N TYR A 252 -0.75 -8.36 -21.49
CA TYR A 252 0.17 -8.46 -20.33
C TYR A 252 -0.57 -8.47 -18.98
N ALA A 253 -1.85 -8.10 -18.91
CA ALA A 253 -2.66 -8.27 -17.70
C ALA A 253 -3.11 -9.73 -17.52
N LEU A 254 -3.12 -10.55 -18.57
CA LEU A 254 -3.57 -11.93 -18.53
C LEU A 254 -2.77 -12.82 -17.54
N PRO A 255 -1.42 -12.80 -17.51
CA PRO A 255 -0.65 -13.56 -16.53
C PRO A 255 -0.98 -13.13 -15.09
N HIS A 256 -1.17 -11.83 -14.85
CA HIS A 256 -1.52 -11.28 -13.54
C HIS A 256 -2.94 -11.68 -13.11
N LEU A 257 -3.89 -11.68 -14.06
CA LEU A 257 -5.26 -12.15 -13.81
C LEU A 257 -5.28 -13.65 -13.50
N LEU A 258 -4.57 -14.46 -14.26
CA LEU A 258 -4.43 -15.90 -14.01
C LEU A 258 -3.79 -16.16 -12.65
N ALA A 259 -2.73 -15.43 -12.28
CA ALA A 259 -2.11 -15.55 -10.97
C ALA A 259 -3.08 -15.20 -9.84
N LEU A 260 -3.85 -14.13 -9.98
CA LEU A 260 -4.88 -13.75 -9.01
C LEU A 260 -5.93 -14.84 -8.86
N ILE A 261 -6.43 -15.40 -9.97
CA ILE A 261 -7.39 -16.50 -9.96
C ILE A 261 -6.78 -17.74 -9.27
N CYS A 262 -5.55 -18.12 -9.60
CA CYS A 262 -4.86 -19.24 -8.96
C CYS A 262 -4.68 -19.00 -7.45
N MET A 263 -4.25 -17.81 -7.03
CA MET A 263 -4.12 -17.45 -5.63
C MET A 263 -5.47 -17.57 -4.90
N LEU A 264 -6.54 -17.02 -5.48
CA LEU A 264 -7.90 -17.11 -4.92
C LEU A 264 -8.37 -18.55 -4.82
N MET A 265 -8.18 -19.35 -5.86
CA MET A 265 -8.53 -20.79 -5.84
C MET A 265 -7.77 -21.54 -4.73
N ILE A 266 -6.47 -21.30 -4.57
CA ILE A 266 -5.64 -21.93 -3.53
C ILE A 266 -6.17 -21.53 -2.15
N TYR A 267 -6.45 -20.24 -1.91
CA TYR A 267 -6.90 -19.77 -0.61
C TYR A 267 -8.33 -20.22 -0.29
N VAL A 268 -9.22 -20.24 -1.27
CA VAL A 268 -10.57 -20.80 -1.12
C VAL A 268 -10.51 -22.30 -0.81
N TRP A 269 -9.72 -23.06 -1.57
CA TRP A 269 -9.50 -24.48 -1.30
C TRP A 269 -8.91 -24.71 0.10
N ALA A 270 -7.89 -23.92 0.49
CA ALA A 270 -7.28 -24.00 1.81
C ALA A 270 -8.29 -23.70 2.91
N TRP A 271 -9.18 -22.72 2.71
CA TRP A 271 -10.24 -22.42 3.66
C TRP A 271 -11.24 -23.58 3.81
N PHE A 272 -11.69 -24.19 2.73
CA PHE A 272 -12.57 -25.35 2.80
C PHE A 272 -11.89 -26.53 3.50
N ARG A 273 -10.60 -26.74 3.26
CA ARG A 273 -9.86 -27.90 3.78
C ARG A 273 -9.34 -27.71 5.21
N TYR A 274 -8.90 -26.52 5.57
CA TYR A 274 -8.21 -26.21 6.83
C TYR A 274 -8.87 -25.11 7.66
N GLY A 275 -9.68 -24.23 7.08
CA GLY A 275 -10.28 -23.09 7.75
C GLY A 275 -11.66 -23.36 8.34
N LYS A 276 -12.38 -24.34 7.78
CA LYS A 276 -13.73 -24.69 8.25
C LYS A 276 -13.68 -25.16 9.70
N ARG A 277 -14.37 -24.44 10.59
CA ARG A 277 -14.44 -24.79 12.01
C ARG A 277 -15.17 -26.12 12.20
N HIS A 278 -14.75 -26.89 13.21
CA HIS A 278 -15.48 -28.07 13.63
C HIS A 278 -16.89 -27.70 14.10
N SER A 279 -17.88 -28.52 13.78
CA SER A 279 -19.23 -28.32 14.28
C SER A 279 -19.24 -28.47 15.80
N LEU A 280 -19.79 -27.49 16.48
CA LEU A 280 -20.01 -27.58 17.92
C LEU A 280 -21.14 -28.56 18.30
N GLY A 281 -21.93 -29.03 17.32
CA GLY A 281 -23.13 -29.79 17.55
C GLY A 281 -24.23 -28.94 18.21
N VAL A 282 -25.11 -29.57 18.93
CA VAL A 282 -26.20 -28.88 19.65
C VAL A 282 -25.61 -28.18 20.89
N VAL A 283 -25.72 -26.84 20.93
CA VAL A 283 -25.34 -26.02 22.08
C VAL A 283 -26.56 -25.86 22.98
N LYS A 284 -26.43 -26.27 24.23
CA LYS A 284 -27.47 -26.10 25.26
C LYS A 284 -27.03 -25.04 26.25
N PRO A 285 -27.96 -24.29 26.90
CA PRO A 285 -27.60 -23.39 28.00
C PRO A 285 -26.92 -24.15 29.13
N GLU A 286 -25.77 -23.67 29.59
CA GLU A 286 -24.98 -24.28 30.67
C GLU A 286 -25.08 -23.45 31.95
N PHE A 287 -25.63 -24.02 33.01
CA PHE A 287 -25.87 -23.34 34.27
C PHE A 287 -24.79 -23.59 35.32
N LYS A 288 -24.07 -24.72 35.20
CA LYS A 288 -23.03 -25.10 36.16
C LYS A 288 -21.66 -24.71 35.62
N GLN A 289 -20.92 -23.97 36.41
CA GLN A 289 -19.52 -23.65 36.11
C GLN A 289 -18.63 -24.71 36.77
N PRO A 290 -17.68 -25.32 36.02
CA PRO A 290 -16.65 -26.16 36.63
C PRO A 290 -15.78 -25.35 37.59
N ASP A 291 -15.53 -25.85 38.79
CA ASP A 291 -14.74 -25.14 39.81
C ASP A 291 -13.27 -24.95 39.41
N SER A 292 -12.79 -25.70 38.41
CA SER A 292 -11.44 -25.58 37.85
C SER A 292 -11.31 -24.60 36.69
N LEU A 293 -12.44 -24.05 36.16
CA LEU A 293 -12.42 -23.16 35.01
C LEU A 293 -12.33 -21.72 35.48
N VAL A 294 -11.17 -21.08 35.21
CA VAL A 294 -10.96 -19.64 35.43
C VAL A 294 -11.20 -18.85 34.16
N VAL A 295 -11.64 -17.59 34.30
CA VAL A 295 -12.02 -16.72 33.18
C VAL A 295 -10.88 -16.49 32.20
N GLY A 296 -9.62 -16.43 32.66
CA GLY A 296 -8.45 -16.32 31.80
C GLY A 296 -8.30 -17.51 30.85
N LYS A 297 -8.44 -18.73 31.35
CA LYS A 297 -8.40 -19.95 30.51
C LYS A 297 -9.61 -20.05 29.58
N ALA A 298 -10.78 -19.62 30.03
CA ALA A 298 -11.95 -19.50 29.17
C ALA A 298 -11.71 -18.55 28.00
N ALA A 299 -11.08 -17.40 28.26
CA ALA A 299 -10.70 -16.47 27.21
C ALA A 299 -9.71 -17.08 26.21
N ALA A 300 -8.67 -17.76 26.69
CA ALA A 300 -7.69 -18.45 25.87
C ALA A 300 -8.32 -19.56 25.01
N ALA A 301 -9.26 -20.32 25.55
CA ALA A 301 -10.00 -21.36 24.83
C ALA A 301 -10.95 -20.77 23.78
N TYR A 302 -11.70 -19.72 24.13
CA TYR A 302 -12.75 -19.16 23.27
C TYR A 302 -12.21 -18.29 22.14
N PHE A 303 -11.28 -17.37 22.45
CA PHE A 303 -10.71 -16.42 21.50
C PHE A 303 -9.32 -16.82 20.97
N GLY A 304 -8.71 -17.85 21.56
CA GLY A 304 -7.32 -18.22 21.31
C GLY A 304 -6.35 -17.17 21.86
N TYR A 305 -5.42 -16.68 21.05
CA TYR A 305 -4.47 -15.63 21.43
C TYR A 305 -4.97 -14.20 21.11
N GLU A 306 -6.13 -14.07 20.45
CA GLU A 306 -6.69 -12.78 19.97
C GLU A 306 -7.76 -12.21 20.92
N PHE A 307 -7.68 -12.48 22.20
CA PHE A 307 -8.58 -11.86 23.18
C PHE A 307 -8.16 -10.43 23.53
N ASP A 308 -9.13 -9.61 23.92
CA ASP A 308 -8.88 -8.29 24.49
C ASP A 308 -8.26 -8.44 25.89
N ALA A 309 -6.98 -8.06 26.01
CA ALA A 309 -6.23 -8.18 27.25
C ALA A 309 -6.84 -7.37 28.41
N LYS A 310 -7.37 -6.17 28.10
CA LYS A 310 -7.99 -5.29 29.09
C LYS A 310 -9.24 -5.93 29.70
N ARG A 311 -10.05 -6.53 28.84
CA ARG A 311 -11.27 -7.22 29.25
C ARG A 311 -10.98 -8.47 30.08
N VAL A 312 -10.03 -9.28 29.64
CA VAL A 312 -9.62 -10.48 30.37
C VAL A 312 -9.10 -10.13 31.77
N ILE A 313 -8.28 -9.09 31.89
CA ILE A 313 -7.78 -8.63 33.19
C ILE A 313 -8.91 -8.10 34.05
N SER A 314 -9.82 -7.31 33.50
CA SER A 314 -11.01 -6.82 34.22
C SER A 314 -11.86 -7.98 34.75
N ALA A 315 -12.14 -8.97 33.91
CA ALA A 315 -12.89 -10.16 34.29
C ALA A 315 -12.15 -11.01 35.35
N THR A 316 -10.82 -11.12 35.24
CA THR A 316 -9.97 -11.84 36.22
C THR A 316 -10.03 -11.18 37.61
N PHE A 317 -9.99 -9.85 37.70
CA PHE A 317 -10.09 -9.17 38.98
C PHE A 317 -11.49 -9.28 39.59
N VAL A 318 -12.54 -9.27 38.78
CA VAL A 318 -13.92 -9.54 39.25
C VAL A 318 -14.06 -10.99 39.72
N GLU A 319 -13.42 -11.94 39.05
CA GLU A 319 -13.36 -13.34 39.49
C GLU A 319 -12.66 -13.48 40.85
N LEU A 320 -11.50 -12.83 41.03
CA LEU A 320 -10.79 -12.81 42.32
C LEU A 320 -11.61 -12.12 43.43
N ALA A 321 -12.39 -11.10 43.09
CA ALA A 321 -13.29 -10.43 44.01
C ALA A 321 -14.47 -11.31 44.40
N ALA A 322 -15.11 -11.97 43.44
CA ALA A 322 -16.18 -12.92 43.70
C ALA A 322 -15.72 -14.15 44.54
N MET A 323 -14.42 -14.52 44.41
CA MET A 323 -13.78 -15.51 45.29
C MET A 323 -13.52 -14.96 46.72
N GLY A 324 -13.75 -13.67 46.97
CA GLY A 324 -13.51 -12.99 48.24
C GLY A 324 -12.04 -12.72 48.55
N LEU A 325 -11.18 -12.71 47.55
CA LEU A 325 -9.73 -12.50 47.72
C LEU A 325 -9.32 -11.02 47.66
N VAL A 326 -10.04 -10.21 46.89
CA VAL A 326 -9.80 -8.79 46.72
C VAL A 326 -11.07 -7.97 46.88
N GLU A 327 -10.94 -6.73 47.32
CA GLU A 327 -11.98 -5.71 47.33
C GLU A 327 -11.71 -4.70 46.23
N LEU A 328 -12.75 -4.36 45.47
CA LEU A 328 -12.69 -3.38 44.39
C LEU A 328 -13.42 -2.11 44.78
N ASP A 329 -12.79 -0.98 44.53
CA ASP A 329 -13.35 0.36 44.61
C ASP A 329 -13.09 1.12 43.32
N MET A 330 -13.67 2.30 43.16
CA MET A 330 -13.54 3.13 41.96
C MET A 330 -12.08 3.54 41.66
N GLU A 331 -11.29 3.73 42.71
CA GLU A 331 -9.91 4.22 42.60
C GLU A 331 -8.86 3.26 43.16
N THR A 332 -9.29 2.27 43.95
CA THR A 332 -8.38 1.39 44.70
C THR A 332 -8.77 -0.07 44.57
N ILE A 333 -7.78 -0.93 44.74
CA ILE A 333 -7.94 -2.37 44.91
C ILE A 333 -7.18 -2.79 46.15
N SER A 334 -7.78 -3.64 47.00
CA SER A 334 -7.16 -4.10 48.24
C SER A 334 -7.35 -5.60 48.45
N LEU A 335 -6.38 -6.22 49.16
CA LEU A 335 -6.50 -7.59 49.61
C LEU A 335 -7.47 -7.67 50.77
N THR A 336 -8.34 -8.67 50.75
CA THR A 336 -9.14 -9.05 51.93
C THR A 336 -8.28 -9.81 52.95
N LYS A 337 -8.77 -9.95 54.17
CA LYS A 337 -8.14 -10.84 55.18
C LYS A 337 -7.98 -12.28 54.67
N MET A 338 -8.90 -12.73 53.81
CA MET A 338 -8.85 -14.04 53.18
C MET A 338 -7.80 -14.06 52.05
N GLY A 339 -7.71 -12.98 51.24
CA GLY A 339 -6.70 -12.82 50.23
C GLY A 339 -5.27 -12.81 50.78
N GLU A 340 -5.05 -12.16 51.94
CA GLU A 340 -3.75 -12.19 52.64
C GLU A 340 -3.31 -13.61 53.03
N LYS A 341 -4.24 -14.52 53.29
CA LYS A 341 -3.99 -15.93 53.66
C LYS A 341 -4.05 -16.89 52.46
N ALA A 342 -4.48 -16.42 51.27
CA ALA A 342 -4.79 -17.27 50.12
C ALA A 342 -3.59 -17.90 49.42
N HIS A 343 -2.36 -17.62 49.92
CA HIS A 343 -1.14 -18.13 49.31
C HIS A 343 -1.00 -19.66 49.29
N HIS A 344 -1.86 -20.41 50.00
CA HIS A 344 -1.74 -21.87 50.08
C HIS A 344 -2.88 -22.68 49.43
N THR A 345 -4.13 -22.22 49.26
CA THR A 345 -5.19 -23.20 49.03
C THR A 345 -6.45 -22.80 48.27
N LYS A 346 -6.67 -21.54 47.89
CA LYS A 346 -8.00 -21.14 47.36
C LYS A 346 -8.07 -20.96 45.83
N ILE A 347 -6.94 -20.77 45.16
CA ILE A 347 -6.88 -20.65 43.70
C ILE A 347 -6.40 -21.99 43.15
N SER A 348 -7.31 -22.76 42.55
CA SER A 348 -6.99 -24.07 41.98
C SER A 348 -6.12 -23.99 40.70
N ASP A 349 -6.18 -22.86 39.97
CA ASP A 349 -5.40 -22.66 38.76
C ASP A 349 -3.99 -22.15 39.06
N PRO A 350 -2.93 -22.88 38.62
CA PRO A 350 -1.54 -22.51 38.92
C PRO A 350 -1.10 -21.19 38.27
N GLU A 351 -1.64 -20.85 37.11
CA GLU A 351 -1.27 -19.63 36.39
C GLU A 351 -1.91 -18.40 37.03
N LEU A 352 -3.18 -18.50 37.40
CA LEU A 352 -3.88 -17.47 38.15
C LEU A 352 -3.26 -17.26 39.54
N MET A 353 -2.85 -18.33 40.22
CA MET A 353 -2.14 -18.25 41.49
C MET A 353 -0.77 -17.54 41.32
N THR A 354 -0.02 -17.88 40.28
CA THR A 354 1.27 -17.25 39.98
C THR A 354 1.09 -15.76 39.70
N PHE A 355 0.06 -15.40 38.91
CA PHE A 355 -0.31 -14.00 38.66
C PHE A 355 -0.67 -13.28 39.95
N PHE A 356 -1.54 -13.85 40.79
CA PHE A 356 -2.00 -13.27 42.05
C PHE A 356 -0.81 -12.95 42.97
N ARG A 357 0.08 -13.92 43.20
CA ARG A 357 1.31 -13.72 44.00
C ARG A 357 2.22 -12.64 43.44
N ALA A 358 2.48 -12.65 42.13
CA ALA A 358 3.33 -11.67 41.48
C ALA A 358 2.74 -10.25 41.50
N PHE A 359 1.42 -10.13 41.29
CA PHE A 359 0.71 -8.84 41.29
C PHE A 359 0.79 -8.16 42.66
N TRP A 360 0.56 -8.92 43.74
CA TRP A 360 0.61 -8.42 45.12
C TRP A 360 2.01 -8.47 45.75
N ALA A 361 3.04 -8.79 44.96
CA ALA A 361 4.45 -8.90 45.35
C ALA A 361 4.62 -9.80 46.61
N PHE A 362 4.23 -11.08 46.49
CA PHE A 362 4.39 -12.08 47.57
C PHE A 362 5.88 -12.39 47.80
N ASP A 363 6.32 -12.23 49.04
CA ASP A 363 7.66 -12.60 49.47
C ASP A 363 7.65 -14.02 50.09
N GLN A 364 8.33 -14.94 49.43
CA GLN A 364 8.40 -16.34 49.88
C GLN A 364 9.14 -16.52 51.20
N LYS A 365 10.08 -15.61 51.56
CA LYS A 365 10.84 -15.70 52.79
C LYS A 365 10.01 -15.30 54.00
N THR A 366 9.23 -14.25 53.88
CA THR A 366 8.40 -13.72 54.99
C THR A 366 6.98 -14.28 55.00
N GLY A 367 6.54 -14.92 53.90
CA GLY A 367 5.17 -15.40 53.73
C GLY A 367 4.12 -14.28 53.65
N ARG A 368 4.54 -13.05 53.30
CA ARG A 368 3.67 -11.87 53.32
C ARG A 368 3.64 -11.19 51.93
N PHE A 369 2.55 -10.46 51.68
CA PHE A 369 2.41 -9.61 50.52
C PHE A 369 2.95 -8.21 50.83
N ALA A 370 3.78 -7.68 49.95
CA ALA A 370 4.31 -6.31 50.08
C ALA A 370 3.25 -5.23 49.81
N HIS A 371 2.30 -5.52 48.93
CA HIS A 371 1.19 -4.62 48.63
C HIS A 371 -0.11 -5.19 49.20
N LYS A 372 -0.80 -4.38 50.01
CA LYS A 372 -2.14 -4.75 50.54
C LYS A 372 -3.26 -3.89 49.96
N LYS A 373 -2.91 -2.66 49.52
CA LYS A 373 -3.83 -1.72 48.89
C LYS A 373 -3.06 -0.98 47.77
N LEU A 374 -3.66 -0.88 46.62
CA LEU A 374 -3.10 -0.26 45.43
C LEU A 374 -4.05 0.78 44.85
N ILE A 375 -3.51 1.89 44.36
CA ILE A 375 -4.25 2.93 43.64
C ILE A 375 -4.22 2.59 42.15
N LEU A 376 -5.39 2.46 41.52
CA LEU A 376 -5.56 1.92 40.17
C LEU A 376 -4.82 2.73 39.09
N ASN A 377 -4.78 4.05 39.22
CA ASN A 377 -4.09 4.93 38.27
C ASN A 377 -2.57 5.12 38.54
N LYS A 378 -2.04 4.53 39.66
CA LYS A 378 -0.62 4.61 40.06
C LYS A 378 -0.03 3.24 40.40
N LEU A 379 -0.34 2.23 39.62
CA LEU A 379 0.13 0.87 39.88
C LEU A 379 1.66 0.76 39.84
N PRO A 380 2.31 0.00 40.74
CA PRO A 380 3.73 -0.32 40.71
C PRO A 380 4.15 -1.04 39.42
N ALA A 381 5.40 -0.91 39.00
CA ALA A 381 5.94 -1.60 37.81
C ALA A 381 5.86 -3.14 37.95
N THR A 382 5.95 -3.67 39.17
CA THR A 382 5.76 -5.10 39.47
C THR A 382 4.38 -5.61 39.06
N CYS A 383 3.31 -4.84 39.34
CA CYS A 383 1.94 -5.18 38.96
C CYS A 383 1.75 -5.21 37.44
N VAL A 384 2.32 -4.22 36.74
CA VAL A 384 2.29 -4.14 35.26
C VAL A 384 3.05 -5.33 34.64
N SER A 385 4.24 -5.65 35.17
CA SER A 385 5.02 -6.80 34.73
C SER A 385 4.31 -8.13 34.98
N ALA A 386 3.69 -8.31 36.15
CA ALA A 386 2.90 -9.50 36.48
C ALA A 386 1.73 -9.68 35.52
N THR A 387 0.99 -8.59 35.23
CA THR A 387 -0.12 -8.58 34.28
C THR A 387 0.32 -8.95 32.88
N SER A 388 1.43 -8.36 32.39
CA SER A 388 1.97 -8.66 31.07
C SER A 388 2.41 -10.12 30.94
N LYS A 389 3.04 -10.69 31.98
CA LYS A 389 3.42 -12.10 32.03
C LYS A 389 2.21 -13.03 32.02
N TYR A 390 1.17 -12.71 32.76
CA TYR A 390 -0.08 -13.48 32.80
C TYR A 390 -0.77 -13.49 31.46
N ILE A 391 -0.95 -12.33 30.83
CA ILE A 391 -1.53 -12.23 29.48
C ILE A 391 -0.69 -13.00 28.45
N ALA A 392 0.65 -12.92 28.54
CA ALA A 392 1.53 -13.69 27.66
C ALA A 392 1.41 -15.21 27.86
N ALA A 393 1.18 -15.68 29.11
CA ALA A 393 0.91 -17.08 29.41
C ALA A 393 -0.43 -17.52 28.79
N LEU A 394 -1.49 -16.78 29.01
CA LEU A 394 -2.81 -17.06 28.43
C LEU A 394 -2.79 -17.04 26.89
N ARG A 395 -2.05 -16.12 26.28
CA ARG A 395 -1.90 -16.10 24.82
C ARG A 395 -1.15 -17.34 24.31
N ARG A 396 -0.12 -17.80 25.02
CA ARG A 396 0.57 -19.06 24.69
C ARG A 396 -0.35 -20.27 24.78
N ASP A 397 -1.19 -20.32 25.77
CA ASP A 397 -2.18 -21.39 25.92
C ASP A 397 -3.26 -21.32 24.82
N GLY A 398 -3.70 -20.12 24.47
CA GLY A 398 -4.59 -19.89 23.34
C GLY A 398 -4.00 -20.37 22.00
N VAL A 399 -2.68 -20.16 21.78
CA VAL A 399 -1.98 -20.71 20.59
C VAL A 399 -2.01 -22.24 20.58
N LYS A 400 -1.81 -22.89 21.73
CA LYS A 400 -1.81 -24.37 21.82
C LYS A 400 -3.17 -25.00 21.51
N GLN A 401 -4.26 -24.27 21.75
CA GLN A 401 -5.63 -24.74 21.55
C GLN A 401 -6.14 -24.59 20.11
N TYR A 402 -5.40 -23.87 19.25
CA TYR A 402 -5.76 -23.65 17.86
C TYR A 402 -4.75 -24.26 16.92
N GLU A 403 -5.24 -24.76 15.79
CA GLU A 403 -4.41 -25.16 14.66
C GLU A 403 -4.21 -23.96 13.73
N LYS A 404 -3.01 -23.80 13.22
CA LYS A 404 -2.67 -22.78 12.21
C LYS A 404 -1.91 -23.44 11.08
N THR A 405 -2.57 -23.58 9.93
CA THR A 405 -1.96 -24.12 8.72
C THR A 405 -1.43 -22.95 7.89
N ILE A 406 -0.11 -22.85 7.74
CA ILE A 406 0.53 -21.69 7.07
C ILE A 406 1.04 -22.01 5.65
N TRP A 407 1.26 -23.28 5.30
CA TRP A 407 1.84 -23.65 4.01
C TRP A 407 1.04 -23.20 2.77
N PRO A 408 -0.34 -23.13 2.77
CA PRO A 408 -1.07 -22.63 1.63
C PRO A 408 -0.79 -21.14 1.33
N ILE A 409 -0.37 -20.40 2.36
CA ILE A 409 0.03 -19.00 2.21
C ILE A 409 1.28 -18.90 1.35
N PHE A 410 2.29 -19.75 1.62
CA PHE A 410 3.51 -19.79 0.83
C PHE A 410 3.26 -20.28 -0.60
N LEU A 411 2.33 -21.21 -0.78
CA LEU A 411 1.94 -21.67 -2.12
C LEU A 411 1.31 -20.52 -2.94
N GLY A 412 0.38 -19.76 -2.34
CA GLY A 412 -0.22 -18.59 -2.98
C GLY A 412 0.80 -17.50 -3.31
N LEU A 413 1.71 -17.20 -2.37
CA LEU A 413 2.83 -16.28 -2.60
C LEU A 413 3.72 -16.75 -3.75
N GLY A 414 3.99 -18.06 -3.85
CA GLY A 414 4.77 -18.65 -4.94
C GLY A 414 4.15 -18.44 -6.31
N PHE A 415 2.83 -18.62 -6.45
CA PHE A 415 2.13 -18.35 -7.71
C PHE A 415 2.12 -16.88 -8.08
N GLY A 416 1.94 -15.97 -7.11
CA GLY A 416 2.05 -14.53 -7.35
C GLY A 416 3.45 -14.12 -7.79
N ALA A 417 4.49 -14.68 -7.17
CA ALA A 417 5.88 -14.46 -7.53
C ALA A 417 6.21 -15.01 -8.92
N LEU A 418 5.70 -16.20 -9.26
CA LEU A 418 5.88 -16.81 -10.58
C LEU A 418 5.28 -15.97 -11.71
N ALA A 419 4.09 -15.40 -11.49
CA ALA A 419 3.47 -14.50 -12.47
C ALA A 419 4.29 -13.25 -12.74
N LEU A 420 4.91 -12.69 -11.70
CA LEU A 420 5.81 -11.55 -11.83
C LEU A 420 7.13 -11.94 -12.51
N PHE A 421 7.63 -13.15 -12.23
CA PHE A 421 8.87 -13.66 -12.82
C PHE A 421 8.71 -13.95 -14.33
N LEU A 422 7.55 -14.44 -14.74
CA LEU A 422 7.18 -14.73 -16.14
C LEU A 422 6.82 -13.48 -16.95
N TYR A 423 7.01 -12.29 -16.36
CA TYR A 423 6.78 -11.05 -17.05
C TYR A 423 7.64 -10.92 -18.31
N PRO A 424 7.10 -10.37 -19.44
CA PRO A 424 7.79 -10.33 -20.74
C PRO A 424 9.16 -9.64 -20.75
N SER A 425 9.45 -8.77 -19.76
CA SER A 425 10.78 -8.20 -19.55
C SER A 425 11.50 -8.92 -18.40
N PRO A 426 12.44 -9.84 -18.69
CA PRO A 426 13.04 -10.70 -17.67
C PRO A 426 13.78 -9.95 -16.54
N GLN A 427 14.38 -8.79 -16.86
CA GLN A 427 15.10 -8.00 -15.85
C GLN A 427 14.12 -7.31 -14.89
N VAL A 428 13.06 -6.72 -15.44
CA VAL A 428 12.02 -6.02 -14.66
C VAL A 428 11.20 -7.01 -13.84
N GLY A 429 10.80 -8.15 -14.43
CA GLY A 429 10.08 -9.21 -13.72
C GLY A 429 10.85 -9.74 -12.52
N LYS A 430 12.16 -9.99 -12.64
CA LYS A 430 13.02 -10.44 -11.54
C LYS A 430 13.10 -9.42 -10.42
N VAL A 431 13.34 -8.14 -10.76
CA VAL A 431 13.41 -7.07 -9.76
C VAL A 431 12.05 -6.88 -9.07
N ALA A 432 10.96 -6.82 -9.83
CA ALA A 432 9.61 -6.70 -9.28
C ALA A 432 9.26 -7.87 -8.36
N THR A 433 9.64 -9.10 -8.72
CA THR A 433 9.43 -10.30 -7.88
C THR A 433 10.14 -10.18 -6.54
N VAL A 434 11.44 -9.86 -6.55
CA VAL A 434 12.24 -9.71 -5.32
C VAL A 434 11.65 -8.62 -4.44
N VAL A 435 11.34 -7.48 -5.02
CA VAL A 435 10.78 -6.32 -4.33
C VAL A 435 9.43 -6.64 -3.69
N LEU A 436 8.48 -7.22 -4.42
CA LEU A 436 7.16 -7.56 -3.89
C LEU A 436 7.20 -8.70 -2.87
N LEU A 437 8.12 -9.66 -3.00
CA LEU A 437 8.35 -10.65 -1.96
C LEU A 437 8.88 -10.01 -0.68
N MET A 438 9.87 -9.10 -0.77
CA MET A 438 10.38 -8.35 0.39
C MET A 438 9.27 -7.51 1.04
N VAL A 439 8.48 -6.80 0.24
CA VAL A 439 7.31 -6.06 0.71
C VAL A 439 6.33 -6.99 1.41
N SER A 440 5.99 -8.14 0.84
CA SER A 440 5.05 -9.10 1.44
C SER A 440 5.56 -9.62 2.78
N ILE A 441 6.85 -9.99 2.86
CA ILE A 441 7.48 -10.48 4.11
C ILE A 441 7.43 -9.40 5.20
N MET A 442 7.62 -8.14 4.85
CA MET A 442 7.63 -7.02 5.79
C MET A 442 6.21 -6.58 6.20
N TYR A 443 5.30 -6.48 5.23
CA TYR A 443 3.97 -5.92 5.47
C TYR A 443 2.96 -6.91 6.05
N VAL A 444 3.08 -8.22 5.78
CA VAL A 444 2.16 -9.21 6.36
C VAL A 444 2.20 -9.21 7.90
N PRO A 445 3.37 -9.23 8.57
CA PRO A 445 3.43 -9.08 10.04
C PRO A 445 2.90 -7.74 10.53
N LEU A 446 3.20 -6.64 9.82
CA LEU A 446 2.77 -5.28 10.18
C LEU A 446 1.24 -5.15 10.12
N LEU A 447 0.61 -5.61 9.05
CA LEU A 447 -0.85 -5.62 8.91
C LEU A 447 -1.53 -6.51 9.95
N ASN A 448 -0.95 -7.68 10.26
CA ASN A 448 -1.46 -8.53 11.34
C ASN A 448 -1.38 -7.82 12.71
N ALA A 449 -0.30 -7.08 12.98
CA ALA A 449 -0.18 -6.27 14.19
C ALA A 449 -1.21 -5.14 14.23
N MET A 450 -1.44 -4.45 13.10
CA MET A 450 -2.48 -3.42 12.99
C MET A 450 -3.88 -3.98 13.28
N ILE A 451 -4.23 -5.14 12.71
CA ILE A 451 -5.52 -5.79 12.93
C ILE A 451 -5.68 -6.19 14.40
N SER A 452 -4.62 -6.71 15.03
CA SER A 452 -4.63 -7.06 16.45
C SER A 452 -4.88 -5.83 17.34
N ASN A 453 -4.13 -4.75 17.12
CA ASN A 453 -4.29 -3.50 17.89
C ASN A 453 -5.65 -2.82 17.63
N PHE A 454 -6.19 -2.92 16.41
CA PHE A 454 -7.54 -2.44 16.12
C PHE A 454 -8.62 -3.20 16.92
N LYS A 455 -8.50 -4.53 17.03
CA LYS A 455 -9.38 -5.36 17.86
C LYS A 455 -9.29 -5.01 19.34
N GLU A 456 -8.10 -4.63 19.82
CA GLU A 456 -7.87 -4.18 21.20
C GLU A 456 -8.29 -2.72 21.44
N LYS A 457 -8.84 -2.03 20.44
CA LYS A 457 -9.22 -0.59 20.45
C LYS A 457 -8.05 0.35 20.76
N GLU A 458 -6.82 -0.09 20.46
CA GLU A 458 -5.59 0.71 20.59
C GLU A 458 -5.37 1.54 19.32
N TYR A 459 -6.23 2.52 19.07
CA TYR A 459 -6.22 3.32 17.84
C TYR A 459 -4.92 4.13 17.64
N SER A 460 -4.27 4.54 18.73
CA SER A 460 -2.97 5.22 18.66
C SER A 460 -1.89 4.33 18.06
N ALA A 461 -1.86 3.04 18.46
CA ALA A 461 -0.93 2.07 17.89
C ALA A 461 -1.25 1.76 16.42
N VAL A 462 -2.54 1.70 16.05
CA VAL A 462 -2.97 1.51 14.65
C VAL A 462 -2.53 2.68 13.79
N ILE A 463 -2.71 3.93 14.26
CA ILE A 463 -2.27 5.14 13.56
C ILE A 463 -0.75 5.15 13.42
N PHE A 464 -0.01 4.86 14.49
CA PHE A 464 1.45 4.79 14.45
C PHE A 464 1.97 3.76 13.43
N LEU A 465 1.42 2.54 13.46
CA LEU A 465 1.78 1.48 12.51
C LEU A 465 1.38 1.86 11.08
N GLY A 466 0.25 2.54 10.89
CA GLY A 466 -0.20 3.04 9.58
C GLY A 466 0.74 4.12 9.03
N VAL A 467 1.14 5.08 9.85
CA VAL A 467 2.12 6.12 9.49
C VAL A 467 3.47 5.48 9.18
N PHE A 468 3.93 4.52 9.99
CA PHE A 468 5.17 3.79 9.78
C PHE A 468 5.13 3.01 8.45
N ALA A 469 4.02 2.32 8.14
CA ALA A 469 3.82 1.65 6.86
C ALA A 469 3.86 2.65 5.68
N ALA A 470 3.23 3.81 5.82
CA ALA A 470 3.25 4.86 4.80
C ALA A 470 4.66 5.40 4.56
N ILE A 471 5.43 5.67 5.62
CA ILE A 471 6.83 6.12 5.53
C ILE A 471 7.69 5.07 4.82
N LEU A 472 7.54 3.78 5.19
CA LEU A 472 8.25 2.68 4.52
C LEU A 472 7.87 2.60 3.04
N THR A 473 6.58 2.75 2.71
CA THR A 473 6.09 2.75 1.31
C THR A 473 6.70 3.90 0.52
N VAL A 474 6.64 5.12 1.04
CA VAL A 474 7.22 6.31 0.41
C VAL A 474 8.74 6.15 0.27
N GLY A 475 9.44 5.73 1.32
CA GLY A 475 10.88 5.48 1.29
C GLY A 475 11.29 4.40 0.29
N PHE A 476 10.45 3.39 0.11
CA PHE A 476 10.67 2.32 -0.86
C PHE A 476 10.38 2.78 -2.29
N VAL A 477 9.23 3.45 -2.53
CA VAL A 477 8.86 3.98 -3.85
C VAL A 477 9.85 5.05 -4.30
N SER A 478 10.33 5.90 -3.40
CA SER A 478 11.33 6.93 -3.73
C SER A 478 12.70 6.39 -4.10
N LYS A 479 13.01 5.14 -3.73
CA LYS A 479 14.25 4.45 -4.07
C LYS A 479 14.11 3.41 -5.19
N MET A 480 12.89 3.23 -5.73
CA MET A 480 12.72 2.41 -6.93
C MET A 480 13.50 3.05 -8.09
N PRO A 481 14.34 2.26 -8.82
CA PRO A 481 15.00 2.78 -10.01
C PRO A 481 13.96 3.35 -10.96
N TYR A 482 14.18 4.55 -11.46
CA TYR A 482 13.30 5.22 -12.43
C TYR A 482 13.09 4.40 -13.71
N SER A 483 13.96 3.44 -14.00
CA SER A 483 13.74 2.43 -15.04
C SER A 483 12.43 1.62 -14.87
N MET A 484 11.88 1.57 -13.67
CA MET A 484 10.55 0.97 -13.40
C MET A 484 9.39 1.98 -13.54
N ALA A 485 9.66 3.28 -13.33
CA ALA A 485 8.65 4.33 -13.48
C ALA A 485 8.34 4.66 -14.96
N GLY A 486 9.20 4.22 -15.87
CA GLY A 486 9.04 4.41 -17.30
C GLY A 486 8.44 3.24 -18.05
N MET A 487 8.01 2.22 -17.37
CA MET A 487 7.07 1.27 -17.95
C MET A 487 5.78 2.02 -18.24
N ALA A 488 5.16 1.72 -19.39
CA ALA A 488 3.85 2.30 -19.71
C ALA A 488 2.98 2.25 -18.44
N PRO A 489 2.44 3.37 -17.98
CA PRO A 489 1.75 3.47 -16.68
C PRO A 489 0.68 2.39 -16.51
N ASP A 490 0.11 1.91 -17.61
CA ASP A 490 -0.87 0.84 -17.66
C ASP A 490 -0.32 -0.51 -17.21
N ILE A 491 0.91 -0.87 -17.60
CA ILE A 491 1.51 -2.17 -17.31
C ILE A 491 1.90 -2.26 -15.83
N GLY A 492 2.52 -1.21 -15.30
CA GLY A 492 2.86 -1.13 -13.88
C GLY A 492 1.61 -1.13 -12.98
N MET A 493 0.55 -0.44 -13.41
CA MET A 493 -0.71 -0.37 -12.69
C MET A 493 -1.41 -1.73 -12.62
N TYR A 494 -1.51 -2.50 -13.72
CA TYR A 494 -2.13 -3.84 -13.69
C TYR A 494 -1.31 -4.84 -12.88
N GLY A 495 0.01 -4.85 -13.01
CA GLY A 495 0.87 -5.71 -12.20
C GLY A 495 0.75 -5.39 -10.71
N PHE A 496 0.75 -4.12 -10.34
CA PHE A 496 0.60 -3.69 -8.96
C PHE A 496 -0.81 -3.99 -8.40
N THR A 497 -1.87 -3.67 -9.15
CA THR A 497 -3.25 -3.85 -8.67
C THR A 497 -3.69 -5.31 -8.67
N LEU A 498 -3.41 -6.07 -9.73
CA LEU A 498 -3.88 -7.46 -9.87
C LEU A 498 -2.99 -8.48 -9.15
N THR A 499 -1.73 -8.18 -8.91
CA THR A 499 -0.81 -9.11 -8.25
C THR A 499 -0.22 -8.54 -6.98
N GLY A 500 0.31 -7.30 -7.00
CA GLY A 500 1.01 -6.71 -5.87
C GLY A 500 0.12 -6.50 -4.65
N ILE A 501 -1.02 -5.85 -4.82
CA ILE A 501 -1.99 -5.63 -3.72
C ILE A 501 -2.52 -6.97 -3.17
N PRO A 502 -3.03 -7.90 -3.99
CA PRO A 502 -3.47 -9.21 -3.51
C PRO A 502 -2.36 -10.04 -2.85
N LEU A 503 -1.12 -9.94 -3.34
CA LEU A 503 0.03 -10.64 -2.76
C LEU A 503 0.29 -10.25 -1.29
N VAL A 504 -0.10 -9.05 -0.88
CA VAL A 504 0.04 -8.58 0.50
C VAL A 504 -1.25 -8.84 1.30
N ILE A 505 -2.41 -8.52 0.75
CA ILE A 505 -3.69 -8.55 1.48
C ILE A 505 -4.20 -9.98 1.68
N LEU A 506 -4.16 -10.82 0.63
CA LEU A 506 -4.71 -12.18 0.70
C LEU A 506 -4.01 -13.07 1.73
N PRO A 507 -2.67 -13.07 1.88
CA PRO A 507 -2.01 -13.78 2.97
C PRO A 507 -2.48 -13.36 4.36
N VAL A 508 -2.67 -12.05 4.59
CA VAL A 508 -3.16 -11.53 5.87
C VAL A 508 -4.55 -12.08 6.18
N ILE A 509 -5.48 -11.94 5.24
CA ILE A 509 -6.84 -12.48 5.38
C ILE A 509 -6.79 -13.99 5.62
N THR A 510 -5.99 -14.71 4.84
CA THR A 510 -5.87 -16.16 4.91
C THR A 510 -5.29 -16.63 6.26
N THR A 511 -4.33 -15.91 6.86
CA THR A 511 -3.81 -16.25 8.19
C THR A 511 -4.90 -16.28 9.26
N HIS A 512 -5.90 -15.41 9.16
CA HIS A 512 -7.04 -15.38 10.08
C HIS A 512 -8.09 -16.44 9.73
N LEU A 513 -8.33 -16.68 8.43
CA LEU A 513 -9.33 -17.66 7.96
C LEU A 513 -8.89 -19.11 8.17
N LEU A 514 -7.59 -19.42 8.08
CA LEU A 514 -7.05 -20.78 8.27
C LEU A 514 -6.84 -21.17 9.73
N ARG A 515 -7.21 -20.30 10.66
CA ARG A 515 -7.13 -20.58 12.08
C ARG A 515 -8.42 -21.26 12.56
N ARG A 516 -8.30 -22.48 13.05
CA ARG A 516 -9.43 -23.22 13.64
C ARG A 516 -9.09 -23.79 15.02
N PRO A 517 -10.07 -23.92 15.92
CA PRO A 517 -9.89 -24.66 17.17
C PRO A 517 -9.50 -26.11 16.89
N LYS A 518 -8.62 -26.68 17.72
CA LYS A 518 -8.34 -28.11 17.70
C LYS A 518 -9.58 -28.90 18.09
N GLU A 519 -9.70 -30.12 17.63
CA GLU A 519 -10.80 -31.00 17.99
C GLU A 519 -10.91 -31.20 19.49
N SER A 520 -9.77 -31.33 20.19
CA SER A 520 -9.70 -31.41 21.66
C SER A 520 -10.27 -30.20 22.38
N THR A 521 -10.34 -29.01 21.74
CA THR A 521 -10.89 -27.78 22.33
C THR A 521 -12.41 -27.66 22.10
N VAL A 522 -12.98 -28.43 21.16
CA VAL A 522 -14.42 -28.36 20.80
C VAL A 522 -15.36 -28.56 22.01
N PRO A 523 -15.15 -29.54 22.93
CA PRO A 523 -16.01 -29.70 24.10
C PRO A 523 -16.03 -28.45 24.98
N MET A 524 -14.86 -27.83 25.22
CA MET A 524 -14.74 -26.59 25.99
C MET A 524 -15.44 -25.41 25.29
N LEU A 525 -15.29 -25.30 23.97
CA LEU A 525 -15.99 -24.26 23.20
C LEU A 525 -17.50 -24.44 23.25
N ARG A 526 -17.99 -25.68 23.13
CA ARG A 526 -19.42 -25.98 23.25
C ARG A 526 -19.94 -25.55 24.60
N TYR A 527 -19.22 -25.88 25.66
CA TYR A 527 -19.55 -25.47 27.01
C TYR A 527 -19.59 -23.94 27.15
N LEU A 528 -18.56 -23.23 26.69
CA LEU A 528 -18.47 -21.76 26.76
C LEU A 528 -19.55 -21.07 25.93
N GLU A 529 -19.91 -21.60 24.76
CA GLU A 529 -21.06 -21.11 23.99
C GLU A 529 -22.39 -21.37 24.75
N GLY A 530 -22.52 -22.50 25.42
CA GLY A 530 -23.67 -22.79 26.29
C GLY A 530 -23.78 -21.84 27.48
N LEU A 531 -22.64 -21.52 28.10
CA LEU A 531 -22.56 -20.52 29.18
C LEU A 531 -22.91 -19.10 28.67
N LYS A 532 -22.36 -18.73 27.50
CA LYS A 532 -22.70 -17.46 26.85
C LYS A 532 -24.19 -17.39 26.50
N LEU A 533 -24.75 -18.49 26.00
CA LEU A 533 -26.17 -18.59 25.69
C LEU A 533 -27.00 -18.41 26.96
N TYR A 534 -26.66 -19.08 28.07
CA TYR A 534 -27.32 -18.90 29.37
C TYR A 534 -27.32 -17.44 29.83
N ILE A 535 -26.17 -16.78 29.85
CA ILE A 535 -26.04 -15.36 30.21
C ILE A 535 -26.89 -14.46 29.30
N ASN A 536 -26.98 -14.80 28.02
CA ASN A 536 -27.71 -13.99 27.04
C ASN A 536 -29.23 -14.16 27.07
N ILE A 537 -29.75 -15.37 27.40
CA ILE A 537 -31.19 -15.68 27.43
C ILE A 537 -31.81 -15.59 28.80
N ALA A 538 -31.08 -15.18 29.84
CA ALA A 538 -31.55 -15.05 31.21
C ALA A 538 -32.90 -14.28 31.38
N ASP A 539 -33.27 -13.49 30.35
CA ASP A 539 -34.49 -12.71 30.28
C ASP A 539 -35.74 -13.50 29.80
N LYS A 540 -35.59 -14.64 29.12
CA LYS A 540 -36.72 -15.27 28.39
C LYS A 540 -37.31 -16.50 29.07
N GLU A 541 -36.54 -17.22 29.87
CA GLU A 541 -37.00 -18.46 30.47
C GLU A 541 -36.56 -18.55 31.93
N ARG A 542 -37.53 -18.37 32.86
CA ARG A 542 -37.34 -18.39 34.33
C ARG A 542 -37.03 -19.78 34.86
N TYR A 543 -36.03 -20.50 34.35
CA TYR A 543 -35.69 -21.83 34.85
C TYR A 543 -34.85 -21.84 36.13
N GLN A 544 -34.24 -20.71 36.52
CA GLN A 544 -33.59 -20.51 37.81
C GLN A 544 -33.78 -19.09 38.32
N VAL A 545 -34.05 -18.93 39.61
CA VAL A 545 -34.01 -17.64 40.30
C VAL A 545 -32.56 -17.17 40.31
N MET A 546 -32.28 -16.01 39.71
CA MET A 546 -30.94 -15.39 39.72
C MET A 546 -30.66 -14.90 41.14
N THR A 547 -29.98 -15.73 41.94
CA THR A 547 -29.55 -15.34 43.30
C THR A 547 -28.27 -14.50 43.21
N PRO A 548 -27.93 -13.73 44.26
CA PRO A 548 -26.69 -13.00 44.34
C PRO A 548 -25.45 -13.86 44.05
N GLU A 549 -25.39 -15.08 44.58
CA GLU A 549 -24.27 -16.01 44.34
C GLU A 549 -24.16 -16.42 42.87
N VAL A 550 -25.29 -16.71 42.23
CA VAL A 550 -25.34 -17.04 40.80
C VAL A 550 -24.91 -15.84 39.96
N PHE A 551 -25.37 -14.65 40.32
CA PHE A 551 -24.99 -13.41 39.62
C PHE A 551 -23.48 -13.17 39.70
N GLU A 552 -22.90 -13.19 40.91
CA GLU A 552 -21.48 -12.92 41.14
C GLU A 552 -20.58 -13.97 40.48
N LYS A 553 -20.96 -15.25 40.54
CA LYS A 553 -20.20 -16.35 39.93
C LYS A 553 -20.10 -16.23 38.41
N HIS A 554 -21.14 -15.74 37.73
CA HIS A 554 -21.18 -15.62 36.28
C HIS A 554 -20.75 -14.24 35.77
N LEU A 555 -20.65 -13.21 36.61
CA LEU A 555 -20.29 -11.85 36.26
C LEU A 555 -18.93 -11.76 35.52
N PRO A 556 -17.83 -12.48 35.90
CA PRO A 556 -16.57 -12.48 35.15
C PRO A 556 -16.75 -12.92 33.70
N TYR A 557 -17.60 -13.92 33.44
CA TYR A 557 -17.89 -14.43 32.11
C TYR A 557 -18.82 -13.48 31.33
N ALA A 558 -19.75 -12.82 32.02
CA ALA A 558 -20.56 -11.78 31.38
C ALA A 558 -19.68 -10.64 30.87
N ILE A 559 -18.69 -10.21 31.65
CA ILE A 559 -17.68 -9.22 31.23
C ILE A 559 -16.85 -9.75 30.03
N LEU A 560 -16.40 -11.00 30.11
CA LEU A 560 -15.61 -11.64 29.04
C LEU A 560 -16.37 -11.67 27.72
N PHE A 561 -17.68 -11.94 27.74
CA PHE A 561 -18.52 -12.04 26.53
C PHE A 561 -19.23 -10.74 26.13
N GLU A 562 -18.95 -9.59 26.76
CA GLU A 562 -19.62 -8.29 26.54
C GLU A 562 -21.13 -8.32 26.82
N LEU A 563 -21.55 -9.12 27.79
CA LEU A 563 -22.95 -9.28 28.20
C LEU A 563 -23.22 -8.73 29.63
N ASP A 564 -22.23 -8.07 30.24
CA ASP A 564 -22.30 -7.53 31.59
C ASP A 564 -23.44 -6.53 31.77
N GLY A 565 -23.64 -5.62 30.84
CA GLY A 565 -24.75 -4.67 30.88
C GLY A 565 -26.11 -5.34 30.91
N LYS A 566 -26.31 -6.38 30.12
CA LYS A 566 -27.54 -7.17 30.06
C LYS A 566 -27.71 -8.02 31.34
N TRP A 567 -26.61 -8.63 31.82
CA TRP A 567 -26.57 -9.42 33.03
C TRP A 567 -26.93 -8.59 34.28
N PHE A 568 -26.39 -7.37 34.38
CA PHE A 568 -26.77 -6.41 35.44
C PHE A 568 -28.25 -5.99 35.34
N ALA A 569 -28.75 -5.69 34.15
CA ALA A 569 -30.12 -5.25 33.94
C ALA A 569 -31.11 -6.32 34.41
N GLU A 570 -30.84 -7.61 34.14
CA GLU A 570 -31.67 -8.71 34.55
C GLU A 570 -31.63 -8.94 36.07
N PHE A 571 -30.44 -8.91 36.67
CA PHE A 571 -30.27 -9.07 38.11
C PHE A 571 -30.99 -7.98 38.91
N ARG A 572 -30.93 -6.71 38.45
CA ARG A 572 -31.56 -5.57 39.13
C ARG A 572 -33.07 -5.60 39.14
N LYS A 573 -33.74 -6.37 38.30
CA LYS A 573 -35.19 -6.54 38.34
C LYS A 573 -35.64 -7.09 39.69
N ASN A 574 -34.84 -7.97 40.31
CA ASN A 574 -35.17 -8.62 41.58
C ASN A 574 -34.33 -8.10 42.75
N TYR A 575 -33.15 -7.51 42.50
CA TYR A 575 -32.17 -7.11 43.54
C TYR A 575 -31.68 -5.66 43.30
N GLN A 576 -32.61 -4.72 43.36
CA GLN A 576 -32.34 -3.32 42.99
C GLN A 576 -31.25 -2.66 43.84
N TYR A 577 -31.17 -2.96 45.14
CA TYR A 577 -30.23 -2.35 46.08
C TYR A 577 -29.09 -3.29 46.51
N TYR A 578 -28.96 -4.43 45.86
CA TYR A 578 -27.90 -5.37 46.19
C TYR A 578 -26.52 -4.79 45.87
N ARG A 579 -25.57 -4.97 46.82
CA ARG A 579 -24.17 -4.66 46.68
C ARG A 579 -23.32 -5.79 47.26
N PRO A 580 -22.41 -6.38 46.46
CA PRO A 580 -21.48 -7.40 46.95
C PRO A 580 -20.57 -6.85 48.06
N GLU A 581 -20.17 -7.67 49.01
CA GLU A 581 -19.24 -7.26 50.07
C GLU A 581 -17.86 -6.83 49.56
N TRP A 582 -17.43 -7.38 48.44
CA TRP A 582 -16.16 -7.08 47.80
C TRP A 582 -16.16 -5.78 46.99
N PHE A 583 -17.32 -5.15 46.76
CA PHE A 583 -17.41 -3.87 46.06
C PHE A 583 -17.63 -2.73 47.05
N LYS A 584 -16.65 -1.80 47.12
CA LYS A 584 -16.66 -0.68 48.06
C LYS A 584 -17.15 0.64 47.46
N GLY A 585 -17.47 0.70 46.16
CA GLY A 585 -18.03 1.89 45.51
C GLY A 585 -19.44 2.23 46.05
N GLN A 586 -19.89 3.48 45.80
CA GLN A 586 -21.18 3.97 46.29
C GLN A 586 -22.36 3.22 45.67
N GLU A 587 -22.34 2.98 44.38
CA GLU A 587 -23.39 2.29 43.64
C GLU A 587 -22.79 1.12 42.83
N PHE A 588 -23.38 -0.06 43.00
CA PHE A 588 -22.98 -1.26 42.25
C PHE A 588 -23.80 -1.36 40.98
N SER A 589 -23.23 -0.99 39.84
CA SER A 589 -23.87 -0.99 38.52
C SER A 589 -22.87 -1.40 37.42
N ALA A 590 -23.38 -1.72 36.22
CA ALA A 590 -22.54 -1.98 35.08
C ALA A 590 -21.63 -0.79 34.78
N LEU A 591 -22.10 0.46 34.96
CA LEU A 591 -21.34 1.66 34.76
C LEU A 591 -20.19 1.82 35.77
N SER A 592 -20.49 1.65 37.08
CA SER A 592 -19.49 1.76 38.16
C SER A 592 -18.44 0.65 38.04
N MET A 593 -18.88 -0.58 37.71
CA MET A 593 -17.98 -1.68 37.43
C MET A 593 -17.10 -1.42 36.21
N GLY A 594 -17.67 -0.90 35.12
CA GLY A 594 -16.92 -0.47 33.93
C GLY A 594 -15.91 0.65 34.22
N MET A 595 -16.23 1.60 35.12
CA MET A 595 -15.28 2.64 35.54
C MET A 595 -14.15 2.06 36.39
N ALA A 596 -14.40 1.21 37.35
CA ALA A 596 -13.37 0.58 38.19
C ALA A 596 -12.42 -0.30 37.35
N THR A 597 -12.97 -1.17 36.51
CA THR A 597 -12.18 -2.04 35.62
C THR A 597 -11.48 -1.24 34.53
N GLY A 598 -12.08 -0.15 34.06
CA GLY A 598 -11.46 0.80 33.13
C GLY A 598 -10.30 1.58 33.76
N ALA A 599 -10.40 1.99 35.04
CA ALA A 599 -9.30 2.62 35.76
C ALA A 599 -8.12 1.65 35.94
N LEU A 600 -8.39 0.38 36.28
CA LEU A 600 -7.41 -0.68 36.37
C LEU A 600 -6.67 -0.87 35.02
N SER A 601 -7.42 -0.98 33.93
CA SER A 601 -6.85 -1.15 32.59
C SER A 601 -5.99 0.05 32.14
N ARG A 602 -6.41 1.29 32.45
CA ARG A 602 -5.62 2.49 32.19
C ARG A 602 -4.35 2.52 33.02
N GLY A 603 -4.40 2.20 34.29
CA GLY A 603 -3.23 2.12 35.18
C GLY A 603 -2.17 1.13 34.69
N ILE A 604 -2.59 0.00 34.11
CA ILE A 604 -1.71 -1.00 33.49
C ILE A 604 -1.11 -0.45 32.18
N SER A 605 -1.92 0.18 31.31
CA SER A 605 -1.50 0.63 29.98
C SER A 605 -0.58 1.87 30.02
N SER A 606 -0.83 2.82 30.92
CA SER A 606 -0.11 4.10 30.98
C SER A 606 1.39 3.94 31.30
N ARG A 607 1.79 2.89 32.01
CA ARG A 607 3.20 2.62 32.30
C ARG A 607 3.90 1.71 31.28
N ALA A 608 3.14 0.94 30.52
CA ALA A 608 3.72 0.16 29.42
C ALA A 608 4.26 1.06 28.29
N SER A 609 3.67 2.26 28.09
CA SER A 609 4.09 3.22 27.07
C SER A 609 5.26 4.13 27.47
N SER A 610 5.58 4.27 28.76
CA SER A 610 6.66 5.14 29.24
C SER A 610 8.07 4.51 29.22
N GLY A 611 8.19 3.24 28.84
CA GLY A 611 9.45 2.49 28.81
C GLY A 611 10.21 2.46 27.47
N SER A 612 9.70 3.11 26.41
CA SER A 612 10.24 3.01 25.04
C SER A 612 10.55 4.38 24.42
N SER A 613 11.47 5.15 25.03
CA SER A 613 12.05 6.32 24.38
C SER A 613 13.57 6.24 24.37
N GLY A 614 14.11 5.71 23.28
CA GLY A 614 15.54 5.68 22.97
C GLY A 614 15.79 6.36 21.61
N ARG A 615 16.65 7.38 21.64
CA ARG A 615 17.08 8.29 20.58
C ARG A 615 17.72 7.58 19.36
N GLY A 616 17.56 8.20 18.19
CA GLY A 616 18.38 7.92 17.00
C GLY A 616 18.11 8.90 15.88
N SER A 617 18.95 9.91 15.75
CA SER A 617 18.96 10.90 14.65
C SER A 617 19.81 10.36 13.49
N GLY A 618 19.42 10.68 12.23
CA GLY A 618 20.25 10.43 11.05
C GLY A 618 19.66 11.04 9.78
N ARG A 619 20.30 12.10 9.29
CA ARG A 619 20.07 12.76 7.99
C ARG A 619 20.69 11.95 6.86
N SER A 620 20.11 11.97 5.67
CA SER A 620 20.85 12.36 4.44
C SER A 620 19.96 12.35 3.18
N SER A 621 20.34 13.21 2.30
CA SER A 621 19.80 13.68 1.02
C SER A 621 20.27 12.81 -0.15
N GLY A 622 19.60 12.96 -1.29
CA GLY A 622 20.18 12.65 -2.60
C GLY A 622 19.20 12.02 -3.58
N GLY A 623 19.04 12.72 -4.67
CA GLY A 623 18.17 12.46 -5.80
C GLY A 623 18.82 11.63 -6.89
N GLY A 624 18.09 11.33 -7.93
CA GLY A 624 18.56 10.69 -9.15
C GLY A 624 17.43 10.25 -10.07
N PHE A 625 17.53 10.59 -11.31
CA PHE A 625 16.53 10.48 -12.37
C PHE A 625 16.75 9.23 -13.24
N GLY A 626 15.72 8.75 -13.87
CA GLY A 626 15.81 7.72 -14.91
C GLY A 626 14.54 7.62 -15.75
N SER A 627 14.73 7.57 -17.05
CA SER A 627 13.70 7.60 -18.08
C SER A 627 13.31 6.22 -18.62
N SER A 628 12.13 6.13 -19.14
CA SER A 628 11.51 4.92 -19.64
C SER A 628 11.20 4.96 -21.12
N SER A 629 11.18 3.80 -21.73
CA SER A 629 10.63 3.62 -23.06
C SER A 629 9.65 2.47 -23.08
N GLY A 630 8.44 2.71 -23.58
CA GLY A 630 7.42 1.69 -23.77
C GLY A 630 7.25 1.32 -25.23
N SER A 631 6.78 0.13 -25.47
CA SER A 631 6.49 -0.38 -26.81
C SER A 631 5.09 -0.95 -26.89
N GLY A 632 4.47 -0.82 -28.02
CA GLY A 632 3.44 -1.70 -28.35
C GLY A 632 2.38 -1.28 -29.27
N GLY A 633 1.99 -2.01 -30.21
CA GLY A 633 1.03 -1.99 -31.24
C GLY A 633 -0.25 -1.17 -30.96
N GLY A 634 -0.55 -0.33 -31.88
CA GLY A 634 -1.62 0.66 -31.84
C GLY A 634 -1.00 2.02 -31.63
N GLY A 635 -1.07 2.88 -32.68
CA GLY A 635 -0.49 4.23 -32.64
C GLY A 635 -1.01 5.01 -31.43
N SER A 636 -0.13 5.67 -30.75
CA SER A 636 -0.44 6.55 -29.62
C SER A 636 0.66 7.57 -29.42
N SER A 637 0.34 8.67 -28.72
CA SER A 637 1.36 9.66 -28.36
C SER A 637 2.48 8.99 -27.57
N GLY A 638 3.73 9.31 -27.91
CA GLY A 638 4.93 8.77 -27.27
C GLY A 638 5.35 7.37 -27.69
N GLY A 639 4.64 6.71 -28.63
CA GLY A 639 4.86 5.32 -28.99
C GLY A 639 5.87 5.07 -30.12
N GLY A 640 6.39 6.08 -30.80
CA GLY A 640 7.35 5.95 -31.91
C GLY A 640 8.81 6.00 -31.48
N SER A 641 9.70 6.02 -32.48
CA SER A 641 11.07 6.48 -32.29
C SER A 641 11.09 8.00 -32.04
N GLY A 642 12.21 8.58 -31.64
CA GLY A 642 12.23 9.95 -31.12
C GLY A 642 11.71 10.01 -29.69
N GLY A 643 11.15 11.13 -29.30
CA GLY A 643 10.64 11.32 -27.96
C GLY A 643 11.65 11.87 -26.99
N GLY A 644 11.68 11.35 -25.76
CA GLY A 644 12.40 11.97 -24.67
C GLY A 644 11.68 13.20 -24.15
N GLY A 645 12.41 14.18 -23.71
CA GLY A 645 11.86 15.37 -23.11
C GLY A 645 12.89 16.48 -23.03
N GLY A 646 12.61 17.45 -22.22
CA GLY A 646 13.49 18.56 -21.96
C GLY A 646 13.04 19.33 -20.72
N GLY A 647 13.89 20.24 -20.32
CA GLY A 647 13.66 21.11 -19.17
C GLY A 647 14.65 22.24 -19.12
N GLY A 648 14.49 23.04 -18.06
CA GLY A 648 15.36 24.18 -17.79
C GLY A 648 16.63 23.81 -17.02
N ARG A 649 17.60 24.71 -17.14
CA ARG A 649 18.87 24.68 -16.39
C ARG A 649 19.12 26.02 -15.73
#